data_336fd8020a330a034cd958fee52cf980
#
_entry.id   336fd8020a330a034cd958fee52cf980
#
_cell.length_a   1.000
_cell.length_b   1.000
_cell.length_c   1.000
_cell.angle_alpha   90.00
_cell.angle_beta   90.00
_cell.angle_gamma   90.00
#
_symmetry.space_group_name_H-M   'P 1'
#
loop_
_entity.id
_entity.type
_entity.pdbx_description
1 polymer ?
#
loop_
_entity_poly.entity_id
_entity_poly.type
_entity_poly.pdbx_seq_one_letter_code
_entity_poly.pdbx_strand_id
1 'polypeptide(L)'
;MTRYVYRFGGGITDGEAGSKNLLGGKGANLAEMASIGLPVPPGFTISTEMCALYYAEGESFPESVRAEVREGLAHVEQVTGKSFGNASDPLLVSVRSGARVSMPGMMDTVLNLGLNDETVQGLASGSGNARFAWDSYRRFIQMYSDVVLGLDHGAFEEALEIAKEDKGVHLDTDLDADDLMRLVERYKALVEEQLGRPFPQDVQEQLWGAIGAVFGSWQSERAKVYRRLNSIPHDWGTAVNVQAMVFGNMGETSATGVAFTRNPSTGERAYYGEYLINAQGEDVVAGIRTPQYLTLSAREAAGAKAASMEESMPEVFGELARVFDLLERHYRDMQDIEFTVERGKLFMLQTRSGKRTAKAALRIAVDMAEEGLISKDEAVLRIDPQALDQLLHPTLDPKAERQVIAKGLPASPGAASGAAVFDADSAEKRAGLGEKVILVRVETSPEDIHGMHAAQGILTARGGMTSHAAVVARGMGRPCVSGAGSVSIDYSQRLMRVGSREVREGETITLDGSTGEVMLGSVPTVQPELVGDFGTLMAWADSKRRLRVRTNAETPLDCRTAREFGAEGIGLCRTEHMFFDAARIASVRQMILAEDEGGRRAALLKLLPEQRSDFEEIFRIMAGLPVTIRLLDPPLHEFLPHSEEEFAEVAAAAGVGAETVKRRVSELHEFNPMLGHRGCRLGITYPEIYEMQARAIFEAAVAVARDAGEAPIPEVMVPLVATRAELKIIRELIDRTAAAVFEEQGASVEYLVGTMIELPRAALRAADIAEEAQFFSFGTNDLTQTTLGVSRDDAGRFLTQYVEKGIFARDPFVSIDEEGVGELIGLAAERGRGVKPDLKLGICGEHGGDPSSIAFCEKTDLDYVSASPYRVPIARLAAAQAALRRS
;
A
#
# COMPACT_ATOMS: atom_id res chain seq x y z
N MET A 1 10.47 33.24 24.33
CA MET A 1 11.05 31.92 24.54
C MET A 1 10.23 30.93 23.73
N THR A 2 10.87 29.97 23.08
CA THR A 2 10.16 28.91 22.37
C THR A 2 9.47 28.02 23.39
N ARG A 3 8.19 27.73 23.19
CA ARG A 3 7.42 26.88 24.08
C ARG A 3 7.50 25.44 23.56
N TYR A 4 7.74 24.49 24.46
CA TYR A 4 7.87 23.07 24.11
C TYR A 4 6.76 22.19 24.71
N VAL A 5 6.01 22.67 25.73
CA VAL A 5 4.99 21.91 26.45
C VAL A 5 3.60 22.53 26.26
N TYR A 6 2.64 21.72 25.83
CA TYR A 6 1.27 22.12 25.46
C TYR A 6 0.25 21.32 26.25
N ARG A 7 -0.56 21.97 27.09
CA ARG A 7 -1.54 21.36 28.00
C ARG A 7 -2.86 21.08 27.29
N PHE A 8 -3.57 20.05 27.73
CA PHE A 8 -4.94 19.72 27.28
C PHE A 8 -5.77 19.13 28.43
N GLY A 9 -7.11 19.25 28.34
CA GLY A 9 -8.08 18.78 29.31
C GLY A 9 -8.34 19.74 30.45
N GLY A 10 -9.42 19.51 31.23
CA GLY A 10 -9.80 20.36 32.35
C GLY A 10 -10.20 21.80 31.95
N GLY A 11 -10.69 22.01 30.74
CA GLY A 11 -11.08 23.32 30.22
C GLY A 11 -9.93 24.16 29.65
N ILE A 12 -8.72 23.63 29.57
CA ILE A 12 -7.55 24.25 28.95
C ILE A 12 -7.12 23.42 27.74
N THR A 13 -6.82 24.09 26.63
CA THR A 13 -6.24 23.48 25.45
C THR A 13 -5.27 24.47 24.81
N ASP A 14 -3.99 24.14 24.81
CA ASP A 14 -2.91 24.96 24.25
C ASP A 14 -2.60 24.61 22.77
N GLY A 15 -3.24 23.58 22.19
CA GLY A 15 -3.04 23.09 20.82
C GLY A 15 -4.35 22.86 20.07
N GLU A 16 -4.22 22.56 18.79
CA GLU A 16 -5.35 22.29 17.87
C GLU A 16 -5.01 21.17 16.89
N ALA A 17 -6.02 20.60 16.20
CA ALA A 17 -5.85 19.51 15.21
C ALA A 17 -4.84 19.83 14.08
N GLY A 18 -4.74 21.11 13.69
CA GLY A 18 -3.78 21.59 12.69
C GLY A 18 -2.31 21.50 13.13
N SER A 19 -2.04 21.39 14.42
CA SER A 19 -0.70 21.39 15.01
C SER A 19 0.01 20.04 14.95
N LYS A 20 -0.34 19.13 14.04
CA LYS A 20 0.25 17.77 13.93
C LYS A 20 1.76 17.76 13.73
N ASN A 21 2.31 18.75 13.05
CA ASN A 21 3.76 18.85 12.87
C ASN A 21 4.50 19.15 14.18
N LEU A 22 3.87 19.84 15.10
CA LEU A 22 4.43 20.27 16.38
C LEU A 22 4.11 19.29 17.52
N LEU A 23 2.84 18.84 17.60
CA LEU A 23 2.34 18.03 18.71
C LEU A 23 2.28 16.53 18.37
N GLY A 24 2.63 16.17 17.13
CA GLY A 24 2.36 14.83 16.61
C GLY A 24 0.86 14.57 16.42
N GLY A 25 0.53 13.48 15.77
CA GLY A 25 -0.88 13.14 15.53
C GLY A 25 -1.68 12.90 16.80
N LYS A 26 -1.09 12.23 17.80
CA LYS A 26 -1.76 11.92 19.08
C LYS A 26 -1.99 13.17 19.92
N GLY A 27 -0.96 13.98 20.11
CA GLY A 27 -1.07 15.21 20.91
C GLY A 27 -2.04 16.22 20.32
N ALA A 28 -1.99 16.45 19.00
CA ALA A 28 -2.93 17.31 18.31
C ALA A 28 -4.38 16.85 18.45
N ASN A 29 -4.64 15.54 18.31
CA ASN A 29 -5.99 15.00 18.44
C ASN A 29 -6.49 14.99 19.89
N LEU A 30 -5.64 14.80 20.90
CA LEU A 30 -6.00 14.95 22.31
C LEU A 30 -6.42 16.39 22.64
N ALA A 31 -5.66 17.36 22.16
CA ALA A 31 -5.98 18.78 22.30
C ALA A 31 -7.32 19.11 21.61
N GLU A 32 -7.53 18.62 20.39
CA GLU A 32 -8.77 18.85 19.64
C GLU A 32 -9.99 18.21 20.31
N MET A 33 -9.89 16.94 20.75
CA MET A 33 -10.97 16.27 21.49
C MET A 33 -11.34 17.04 22.77
N ALA A 34 -10.33 17.55 23.50
CA ALA A 34 -10.57 18.37 24.68
C ALA A 34 -11.25 19.71 24.32
N SER A 35 -10.90 20.33 23.20
CA SER A 35 -11.48 21.61 22.72
C SER A 35 -12.95 21.50 22.36
N ILE A 36 -13.38 20.37 21.83
CA ILE A 36 -14.79 20.08 21.46
C ILE A 36 -15.59 19.50 22.63
N GLY A 37 -15.02 19.48 23.85
CA GLY A 37 -15.72 19.11 25.08
C GLY A 37 -15.82 17.61 25.37
N LEU A 38 -15.05 16.78 24.71
CA LEU A 38 -15.01 15.33 25.01
C LEU A 38 -14.30 15.05 26.33
N PRO A 39 -14.67 13.97 27.01
CA PRO A 39 -14.07 13.58 28.29
C PRO A 39 -12.67 13.00 28.12
N VAL A 40 -11.70 13.87 27.89
CA VAL A 40 -10.29 13.52 27.74
C VAL A 40 -9.59 13.66 29.09
N PRO A 41 -8.88 12.64 29.60
CA PRO A 41 -8.06 12.78 30.79
C PRO A 41 -7.04 13.90 30.60
N PRO A 42 -6.83 14.80 31.62
CA PRO A 42 -5.91 15.92 31.46
C PRO A 42 -4.47 15.47 31.24
N GLY A 43 -3.71 16.27 30.51
CA GLY A 43 -2.33 15.96 30.19
C GLY A 43 -1.60 17.14 29.54
N PHE A 44 -0.42 16.85 29.03
CA PHE A 44 0.37 17.76 28.22
C PHE A 44 1.20 17.00 27.18
N THR A 45 1.52 17.71 26.10
CA THR A 45 2.35 17.17 25.02
C THR A 45 3.68 17.94 24.99
N ILE A 46 4.79 17.22 25.00
CA ILE A 46 6.13 17.77 24.71
C ILE A 46 6.34 17.64 23.21
N SER A 47 6.66 18.76 22.54
CA SER A 47 6.62 18.88 21.09
C SER A 47 7.69 18.05 20.34
N THR A 48 7.47 17.82 19.05
CA THR A 48 8.44 17.16 18.17
C THR A 48 9.75 17.94 18.03
N GLU A 49 9.71 19.27 18.18
CA GLU A 49 10.91 20.14 18.16
C GLU A 49 11.85 19.81 19.34
N MET A 50 11.27 19.43 20.50
CA MET A 50 12.08 19.01 21.63
C MET A 50 12.82 17.69 21.35
N CYS A 51 12.26 16.79 20.55
CA CYS A 51 12.95 15.57 20.13
C CYS A 51 14.26 15.88 19.38
N ALA A 52 14.22 16.81 18.45
CA ALA A 52 15.43 17.26 17.72
C ALA A 52 16.45 17.91 18.67
N LEU A 53 15.99 18.77 19.59
CA LEU A 53 16.84 19.40 20.60
C LEU A 53 17.45 18.39 21.55
N TYR A 54 16.69 17.37 22.01
CA TYR A 54 17.15 16.31 22.89
C TYR A 54 18.38 15.58 22.33
N TYR A 55 18.35 15.24 21.04
CA TYR A 55 19.51 14.61 20.38
C TYR A 55 20.66 15.61 20.15
N ALA A 56 20.36 16.86 19.81
CA ALA A 56 21.40 17.89 19.62
C ALA A 56 22.16 18.22 20.92
N GLU A 57 21.49 18.15 22.07
CA GLU A 57 22.04 18.39 23.40
C GLU A 57 22.62 17.12 24.07
N GLY A 58 22.86 16.04 23.30
CA GLY A 58 23.47 14.81 23.82
C GLY A 58 22.54 14.04 24.78
N GLU A 59 21.26 13.92 24.40
CA GLU A 59 20.21 13.21 25.15
C GLU A 59 19.91 13.83 26.51
N SER A 60 19.95 15.16 26.59
CA SER A 60 19.68 15.93 27.80
C SER A 60 18.51 16.91 27.64
N PHE A 61 17.92 17.30 28.79
CA PHE A 61 16.80 18.21 28.82
C PHE A 61 17.21 19.57 29.44
N PRO A 62 17.05 20.69 28.69
CA PRO A 62 17.28 22.02 29.24
C PRO A 62 16.40 22.31 30.47
N GLU A 63 16.90 23.10 31.45
CA GLU A 63 16.12 23.45 32.64
C GLU A 63 14.83 24.22 32.33
N SER A 64 14.81 24.97 31.24
CA SER A 64 13.57 25.63 30.75
C SER A 64 12.47 24.60 30.43
N VAL A 65 12.81 23.51 29.78
CA VAL A 65 11.86 22.42 29.45
C VAL A 65 11.42 21.70 30.72
N ARG A 66 12.37 21.47 31.65
CA ARG A 66 12.03 20.91 32.97
C ARG A 66 11.02 21.79 33.73
N ALA A 67 11.16 23.10 33.65
CA ALA A 67 10.19 24.02 34.26
C ALA A 67 8.81 23.93 33.59
N GLU A 68 8.74 23.90 32.25
CA GLU A 68 7.47 23.75 31.52
C GLU A 68 6.79 22.40 31.81
N VAL A 69 7.54 21.29 31.96
CA VAL A 69 7.02 19.97 32.36
C VAL A 69 6.44 20.00 33.76
N ARG A 70 7.12 20.69 34.70
CA ARG A 70 6.56 20.89 36.06
C ARG A 70 5.24 21.67 36.06
N GLU A 71 5.12 22.70 35.22
CA GLU A 71 3.87 23.45 35.03
C GLU A 71 2.77 22.56 34.41
N GLY A 72 3.14 21.75 33.41
CA GLY A 72 2.23 20.76 32.82
C GLY A 72 1.73 19.76 33.84
N LEU A 73 2.61 19.21 34.67
CA LEU A 73 2.25 18.26 35.73
C LEU A 73 1.34 18.91 36.79
N ALA A 74 1.64 20.15 37.22
CA ALA A 74 0.81 20.90 38.16
C ALA A 74 -0.62 21.15 37.60
N HIS A 75 -0.76 21.36 36.28
CA HIS A 75 -2.08 21.44 35.65
C HIS A 75 -2.84 20.11 35.80
N VAL A 76 -2.19 18.98 35.53
CA VAL A 76 -2.82 17.65 35.68
C VAL A 76 -3.24 17.40 37.12
N GLU A 77 -2.38 17.73 38.09
CA GLU A 77 -2.68 17.63 39.52
C GLU A 77 -3.89 18.49 39.91
N GLN A 78 -3.94 19.71 39.44
CA GLN A 78 -5.05 20.64 39.70
C GLN A 78 -6.39 20.10 39.17
N VAL A 79 -6.40 19.57 37.95
CA VAL A 79 -7.64 19.06 37.31
C VAL A 79 -8.11 17.76 37.95
N THR A 80 -7.18 16.86 38.31
CA THR A 80 -7.52 15.56 38.87
C THR A 80 -7.76 15.62 40.40
N GLY A 81 -7.26 16.65 41.06
CA GLY A 81 -7.25 16.72 42.54
C GLY A 81 -6.26 15.79 43.20
N LYS A 82 -5.39 15.11 42.45
CA LYS A 82 -4.38 14.16 42.91
C LYS A 82 -2.99 14.76 42.78
N SER A 83 -2.01 14.27 43.54
CA SER A 83 -0.62 14.74 43.42
C SER A 83 0.34 13.62 43.02
N PHE A 84 1.28 13.94 42.16
CA PHE A 84 2.28 12.99 41.66
C PHE A 84 3.29 12.65 42.75
N GLY A 85 3.39 11.36 43.07
CA GLY A 85 4.23 10.86 44.16
C GLY A 85 3.59 10.96 45.56
N ASN A 86 2.33 11.35 45.68
CA ASN A 86 1.63 11.38 46.95
C ASN A 86 1.36 9.95 47.45
N ALA A 87 1.80 9.65 48.67
CA ALA A 87 1.68 8.31 49.25
C ALA A 87 0.25 7.88 49.57
N SER A 88 -0.71 8.81 49.75
CA SER A 88 -2.09 8.50 50.15
C SER A 88 -3.10 8.52 48.98
N ASP A 89 -2.93 9.42 48.01
CA ASP A 89 -3.78 9.53 46.83
C ASP A 89 -2.91 9.91 45.61
N PRO A 90 -2.17 8.96 45.03
CA PRO A 90 -1.20 9.22 43.99
C PRO A 90 -1.86 9.55 42.65
N LEU A 91 -1.36 10.60 41.99
CA LEU A 91 -1.57 10.75 40.58
C LEU A 91 -0.67 9.77 39.82
N LEU A 92 -1.25 8.97 38.98
CA LEU A 92 -0.50 8.16 38.01
C LEU A 92 -0.65 8.72 36.61
N VAL A 93 0.41 8.63 35.82
CA VAL A 93 0.40 9.11 34.44
C VAL A 93 0.88 8.05 33.45
N SER A 94 0.47 8.20 32.20
CA SER A 94 1.05 7.49 31.06
C SER A 94 2.00 8.40 30.30
N VAL A 95 3.08 7.86 29.75
CA VAL A 95 4.02 8.55 28.87
C VAL A 95 4.00 7.83 27.52
N ARG A 96 3.49 8.51 26.50
CA ARG A 96 3.17 7.89 25.20
C ARG A 96 3.79 8.68 24.05
N SER A 97 4.31 8.01 23.04
CA SER A 97 4.80 8.63 21.81
C SER A 97 3.68 9.26 20.97
N GLY A 98 4.04 10.28 20.20
CA GLY A 98 3.12 10.96 19.28
C GLY A 98 3.84 11.41 18.02
N ALA A 99 4.14 10.51 17.08
CA ALA A 99 4.71 10.88 15.79
C ALA A 99 3.69 11.63 14.91
N ARG A 100 4.18 12.41 13.93
CA ARG A 100 3.33 13.16 12.98
C ARG A 100 2.42 12.26 12.17
N VAL A 101 2.89 11.04 11.88
CA VAL A 101 2.15 9.97 11.20
C VAL A 101 2.04 8.77 12.13
N SER A 102 0.91 8.06 12.09
CA SER A 102 0.69 6.88 12.91
C SER A 102 1.70 5.78 12.56
N MET A 103 2.44 5.30 13.58
CA MET A 103 3.40 4.20 13.49
C MET A 103 3.03 3.11 14.52
N PRO A 104 2.01 2.29 14.24
CA PRO A 104 1.47 1.34 15.23
C PRO A 104 2.51 0.34 15.69
N GLY A 105 2.68 0.20 17.01
CA GLY A 105 3.62 -0.74 17.63
C GLY A 105 5.11 -0.41 17.45
N MET A 106 5.46 0.67 16.72
CA MET A 106 6.87 1.00 16.45
C MET A 106 7.52 1.85 17.55
N MET A 107 6.72 2.47 18.40
CA MET A 107 7.15 3.45 19.40
C MET A 107 6.71 3.02 20.79
N ASP A 108 7.52 3.36 21.77
CA ASP A 108 7.33 2.92 23.15
C ASP A 108 6.26 3.72 23.92
N THR A 109 5.71 3.08 24.96
CA THR A 109 4.72 3.63 25.90
C THR A 109 5.07 3.13 27.30
N VAL A 110 4.89 3.99 28.29
CA VAL A 110 5.00 3.61 29.71
C VAL A 110 3.68 3.97 30.41
N LEU A 111 3.04 3.02 31.06
CA LEU A 111 1.78 3.18 31.79
C LEU A 111 2.01 3.07 33.31
N ASN A 112 1.05 3.55 34.11
CA ASN A 112 1.06 3.48 35.54
C ASN A 112 2.28 4.14 36.22
N LEU A 113 2.88 5.11 35.55
CA LEU A 113 4.06 5.80 36.04
C LEU A 113 3.73 6.67 37.26
N GLY A 114 4.56 6.59 38.29
CA GLY A 114 4.33 7.21 39.61
C GLY A 114 4.10 6.21 40.70
N LEU A 115 4.07 4.90 40.39
CA LEU A 115 4.01 3.84 41.39
C LEU A 115 5.39 3.54 41.97
N ASN A 116 5.42 3.38 43.29
CA ASN A 116 6.54 2.91 44.07
C ASN A 116 6.00 2.18 45.32
N ASP A 117 6.87 1.74 46.21
CA ASP A 117 6.50 0.97 47.41
C ASP A 117 5.57 1.72 48.36
N GLU A 118 5.57 3.06 48.35
CA GLU A 118 4.68 3.89 49.17
C GLU A 118 3.36 4.20 48.42
N THR A 119 3.45 4.64 47.17
CA THR A 119 2.27 5.07 46.43
C THR A 119 1.32 3.93 46.07
N VAL A 120 1.81 2.68 45.95
CA VAL A 120 0.95 1.50 45.75
C VAL A 120 -0.01 1.27 46.93
N GLN A 121 0.42 1.58 48.12
CA GLN A 121 -0.41 1.47 49.34
C GLN A 121 -1.55 2.50 49.33
N GLY A 122 -1.24 3.74 48.89
CA GLY A 122 -2.24 4.77 48.71
C GLY A 122 -3.25 4.42 47.61
N LEU A 123 -2.79 3.86 46.50
CA LEU A 123 -3.65 3.38 45.44
C LEU A 123 -4.58 2.25 45.92
N ALA A 124 -4.05 1.30 46.68
CA ALA A 124 -4.83 0.19 47.26
C ALA A 124 -5.92 0.70 48.19
N SER A 125 -5.56 1.63 49.08
CA SER A 125 -6.50 2.21 50.06
C SER A 125 -7.55 3.10 49.38
N GLY A 126 -7.15 3.96 48.47
CA GLY A 126 -8.05 4.88 47.76
C GLY A 126 -8.99 4.21 46.76
N SER A 127 -8.56 3.11 46.14
CA SER A 127 -9.39 2.32 45.23
C SER A 127 -10.31 1.34 45.97
N GLY A 128 -9.97 0.97 47.19
CA GLY A 128 -10.61 -0.15 47.92
C GLY A 128 -10.34 -1.51 47.28
N ASN A 129 -9.32 -1.63 46.41
CA ASN A 129 -8.98 -2.83 45.66
C ASN A 129 -7.46 -3.05 45.66
N ALA A 130 -6.98 -3.81 46.64
CA ALA A 130 -5.55 -4.10 46.77
C ALA A 130 -5.01 -4.90 45.59
N ARG A 131 -5.80 -5.84 45.03
CA ARG A 131 -5.39 -6.60 43.84
C ARG A 131 -5.10 -5.69 42.67
N PHE A 132 -6.00 -4.74 42.35
CA PHE A 132 -5.84 -3.76 41.31
C PHE A 132 -4.54 -2.94 41.48
N ALA A 133 -4.28 -2.45 42.69
CA ALA A 133 -3.10 -1.63 42.95
C ALA A 133 -1.81 -2.42 42.74
N TRP A 134 -1.72 -3.64 43.25
CA TRP A 134 -0.53 -4.49 43.12
C TRP A 134 -0.34 -5.01 41.68
N ASP A 135 -1.41 -5.30 40.92
CA ASP A 135 -1.33 -5.64 39.50
C ASP A 135 -0.84 -4.44 38.68
N SER A 136 -1.32 -3.24 38.99
CA SER A 136 -0.85 -2.01 38.34
C SER A 136 0.65 -1.77 38.60
N TYR A 137 1.13 -2.04 39.83
CA TYR A 137 2.54 -1.89 40.15
C TYR A 137 3.42 -2.96 39.47
N ARG A 138 2.97 -4.22 39.48
CA ARG A 138 3.62 -5.30 38.72
C ARG A 138 3.79 -4.96 37.24
N ARG A 139 2.71 -4.52 36.58
CA ARG A 139 2.71 -4.10 35.16
C ARG A 139 3.64 -2.91 34.91
N PHE A 140 3.66 -1.94 35.82
CA PHE A 140 4.56 -0.79 35.73
C PHE A 140 6.03 -1.21 35.83
N ILE A 141 6.42 -2.05 36.78
CA ILE A 141 7.80 -2.54 36.92
C ILE A 141 8.24 -3.25 35.64
N GLN A 142 7.41 -4.17 35.12
CA GLN A 142 7.71 -4.93 33.92
C GLN A 142 7.92 -3.99 32.72
N MET A 143 6.95 -3.11 32.43
CA MET A 143 6.99 -2.20 31.31
C MET A 143 8.14 -1.17 31.43
N TYR A 144 8.36 -0.61 32.62
CA TYR A 144 9.47 0.32 32.82
C TYR A 144 10.84 -0.35 32.70
N SER A 145 10.96 -1.58 33.13
CA SER A 145 12.20 -2.36 33.05
C SER A 145 12.55 -2.68 31.58
N ASP A 146 11.57 -3.08 30.79
CA ASP A 146 11.74 -3.32 29.36
C ASP A 146 12.05 -2.00 28.60
N VAL A 147 11.15 -1.04 28.67
CA VAL A 147 11.20 0.18 27.84
C VAL A 147 12.30 1.15 28.27
N VAL A 148 12.48 1.38 29.58
CA VAL A 148 13.39 2.42 30.10
C VAL A 148 14.73 1.87 30.53
N LEU A 149 14.71 0.69 31.17
CA LEU A 149 15.96 0.09 31.68
C LEU A 149 16.62 -0.88 30.70
N GLY A 150 15.91 -1.25 29.58
CA GLY A 150 16.42 -2.12 28.52
C GLY A 150 16.64 -3.56 28.95
N LEU A 151 15.84 -4.05 29.91
CA LEU A 151 15.93 -5.42 30.41
C LEU A 151 15.08 -6.37 29.57
N ASP A 152 15.44 -7.66 29.60
CA ASP A 152 14.72 -8.69 28.85
C ASP A 152 13.30 -8.90 29.41
N HIS A 153 12.32 -8.62 28.56
CA HIS A 153 10.89 -8.83 28.83
C HIS A 153 10.57 -10.28 29.22
N GLY A 154 11.23 -11.24 28.60
CA GLY A 154 11.01 -12.67 28.81
C GLY A 154 11.21 -13.12 30.25
N ALA A 155 12.19 -12.56 31.00
CA ALA A 155 12.45 -12.90 32.37
C ALA A 155 11.28 -12.53 33.30
N PHE A 156 10.56 -11.44 33.01
CA PHE A 156 9.38 -11.01 33.76
C PHE A 156 8.16 -11.87 33.42
N GLU A 157 7.96 -12.23 32.18
CA GLU A 157 6.91 -13.17 31.76
C GLU A 157 7.09 -14.56 32.39
N GLU A 158 8.32 -15.09 32.40
CA GLU A 158 8.62 -16.36 33.06
C GLU A 158 8.28 -16.34 34.54
N ALA A 159 8.62 -15.26 35.25
CA ALA A 159 8.27 -15.11 36.67
C ALA A 159 6.75 -15.04 36.89
N LEU A 160 5.98 -14.43 35.97
CA LEU A 160 4.52 -14.40 36.00
C LEU A 160 3.93 -15.81 35.79
N GLU A 161 4.45 -16.54 34.78
CA GLU A 161 3.99 -17.92 34.52
C GLU A 161 4.24 -18.83 35.71
N ILE A 162 5.42 -18.76 36.33
CA ILE A 162 5.73 -19.50 37.56
C ILE A 162 4.73 -19.18 38.67
N ALA A 163 4.40 -17.89 38.89
CA ALA A 163 3.42 -17.50 39.89
C ALA A 163 2.00 -18.05 39.63
N LYS A 164 1.61 -18.15 38.35
CA LYS A 164 0.34 -18.79 37.97
C LYS A 164 0.36 -20.30 38.17
N GLU A 165 1.44 -20.97 37.78
CA GLU A 165 1.63 -22.41 37.98
C GLU A 165 1.61 -22.78 39.48
N ASP A 166 2.32 -22.02 40.33
CA ASP A 166 2.37 -22.24 41.78
C ASP A 166 0.98 -22.14 42.42
N LYS A 167 0.12 -21.28 41.90
CA LYS A 167 -1.27 -21.13 42.33
C LYS A 167 -2.23 -22.11 41.68
N GLY A 168 -1.83 -22.73 40.55
CA GLY A 168 -2.67 -23.62 39.74
C GLY A 168 -3.76 -22.91 38.92
N VAL A 169 -3.47 -21.68 38.44
CA VAL A 169 -4.37 -20.86 37.63
C VAL A 169 -3.78 -20.58 36.22
N HIS A 170 -4.62 -20.16 35.31
CA HIS A 170 -4.20 -19.91 33.90
C HIS A 170 -4.20 -18.41 33.54
N LEU A 171 -5.02 -17.62 34.19
CA LEU A 171 -5.13 -16.19 33.93
C LEU A 171 -4.45 -15.37 35.02
N ASP A 172 -3.81 -14.29 34.66
CA ASP A 172 -3.21 -13.34 35.60
C ASP A 172 -4.28 -12.67 36.48
N THR A 173 -5.53 -12.58 35.98
CA THR A 173 -6.69 -12.10 36.75
C THR A 173 -7.07 -12.98 37.92
N ASP A 174 -6.65 -14.23 37.98
CA ASP A 174 -6.91 -15.19 39.04
C ASP A 174 -5.88 -15.11 40.17
N LEU A 175 -4.79 -14.35 40.01
CA LEU A 175 -3.83 -14.04 41.05
C LEU A 175 -4.46 -13.03 42.04
N ASP A 176 -4.36 -13.29 43.35
CA ASP A 176 -4.84 -12.36 44.38
C ASP A 176 -3.77 -11.30 44.77
N ALA A 177 -4.11 -10.41 45.71
CA ALA A 177 -3.22 -9.33 46.12
C ALA A 177 -1.91 -9.83 46.72
N ASP A 178 -1.95 -10.93 47.50
CA ASP A 178 -0.75 -11.49 48.15
C ASP A 178 0.18 -12.17 47.14
N ASP A 179 -0.36 -12.79 46.08
CA ASP A 179 0.41 -13.36 44.98
C ASP A 179 1.12 -12.25 44.24
N LEU A 180 0.40 -11.17 43.91
CA LEU A 180 0.92 -10.03 43.17
C LEU A 180 1.98 -9.25 43.99
N MET A 181 1.83 -9.13 45.29
CA MET A 181 2.88 -8.58 46.17
C MET A 181 4.17 -9.40 46.09
N ARG A 182 4.08 -10.72 46.16
CA ARG A 182 5.25 -11.60 46.01
C ARG A 182 5.90 -11.46 44.61
N LEU A 183 5.08 -11.36 43.59
CA LEU A 183 5.55 -11.18 42.23
C LEU A 183 6.25 -9.82 42.03
N VAL A 184 5.74 -8.74 42.63
CA VAL A 184 6.40 -7.42 42.65
C VAL A 184 7.78 -7.50 43.30
N GLU A 185 7.92 -8.18 44.46
CA GLU A 185 9.22 -8.37 45.07
C GLU A 185 10.17 -9.19 44.19
N ARG A 186 9.66 -10.22 43.50
CA ARG A 186 10.47 -10.98 42.53
C ARG A 186 10.93 -10.11 41.33
N TYR A 187 10.05 -9.27 40.83
CA TYR A 187 10.38 -8.35 39.72
C TYR A 187 11.45 -7.33 40.14
N LYS A 188 11.36 -6.75 41.34
CA LYS A 188 12.40 -5.85 41.87
C LYS A 188 13.73 -6.58 42.05
N ALA A 189 13.71 -7.82 42.53
CA ALA A 189 14.92 -8.63 42.60
C ALA A 189 15.53 -8.91 41.23
N LEU A 190 14.71 -9.21 40.21
CA LEU A 190 15.20 -9.38 38.80
C LEU A 190 15.90 -8.12 38.29
N VAL A 191 15.34 -6.94 38.58
CA VAL A 191 15.98 -5.67 38.19
C VAL A 191 17.32 -5.51 38.87
N GLU A 192 17.41 -5.77 40.17
CA GLU A 192 18.67 -5.66 40.95
C GLU A 192 19.71 -6.69 40.49
N GLU A 193 19.29 -7.94 40.21
CA GLU A 193 20.13 -9.00 39.69
C GLU A 193 20.77 -8.63 38.34
N GLN A 194 20.00 -7.99 37.44
CA GLN A 194 20.47 -7.67 36.09
C GLN A 194 21.23 -6.32 35.99
N LEU A 195 20.81 -5.30 36.76
CA LEU A 195 21.41 -3.96 36.70
C LEU A 195 22.41 -3.66 37.81
N GLY A 196 22.46 -4.47 38.89
CA GLY A 196 23.29 -4.19 40.07
C GLY A 196 22.81 -2.98 40.88
N ARG A 197 21.55 -2.52 40.65
CA ARG A 197 20.90 -1.44 41.40
C ARG A 197 19.39 -1.71 41.52
N PRO A 198 18.75 -1.20 42.59
CA PRO A 198 17.32 -1.42 42.79
C PRO A 198 16.47 -0.69 41.72
N PHE A 199 15.20 -1.13 41.57
CA PHE A 199 14.19 -0.45 40.79
C PHE A 199 13.96 1.00 41.29
N PRO A 200 13.92 2.03 40.43
CA PRO A 200 13.79 3.43 40.83
C PRO A 200 12.51 3.69 41.63
N GLN A 201 12.68 4.27 42.83
CA GLN A 201 11.55 4.63 43.69
C GLN A 201 11.21 6.13 43.64
N ASP A 202 12.10 6.99 43.09
CA ASP A 202 11.83 8.41 42.87
C ASP A 202 10.97 8.58 41.63
N VAL A 203 9.74 9.09 41.81
CA VAL A 203 8.78 9.31 40.72
C VAL A 203 9.25 10.34 39.70
N GLN A 204 10.13 11.28 40.10
CA GLN A 204 10.71 12.24 39.14
C GLN A 204 11.77 11.56 38.26
N GLU A 205 12.61 10.69 38.81
CA GLU A 205 13.54 9.86 38.07
C GLU A 205 12.77 8.96 37.07
N GLN A 206 11.67 8.36 37.49
CA GLN A 206 10.81 7.55 36.64
C GLN A 206 10.23 8.37 35.49
N LEU A 207 9.73 9.58 35.74
CA LEU A 207 9.13 10.45 34.70
C LEU A 207 10.14 10.83 33.63
N TRP A 208 11.32 11.33 34.03
CA TRP A 208 12.34 11.73 33.08
C TRP A 208 12.97 10.56 32.32
N GLY A 209 13.11 9.42 32.99
CA GLY A 209 13.52 8.18 32.33
C GLY A 209 12.53 7.75 31.23
N ALA A 210 11.24 7.78 31.52
CA ALA A 210 10.20 7.43 30.56
C ALA A 210 10.12 8.42 29.39
N ILE A 211 10.22 9.74 29.65
CA ILE A 211 10.23 10.76 28.57
C ILE A 211 11.44 10.53 27.65
N GLY A 212 12.62 10.30 28.22
CA GLY A 212 13.84 10.02 27.47
C GLY A 212 13.73 8.75 26.62
N ALA A 213 13.22 7.66 27.20
CA ALA A 213 13.02 6.40 26.49
C ALA A 213 12.04 6.53 25.30
N VAL A 214 10.94 7.28 25.49
CA VAL A 214 9.98 7.52 24.41
C VAL A 214 10.60 8.35 23.28
N PHE A 215 11.42 9.37 23.55
CA PHE A 215 12.18 10.04 22.51
C PHE A 215 13.19 9.09 21.85
N GLY A 216 13.90 8.26 22.66
CA GLY A 216 14.84 7.24 22.18
C GLY A 216 14.22 6.22 21.22
N SER A 217 12.95 5.87 21.43
CA SER A 217 12.24 4.90 20.59
C SER A 217 12.12 5.32 19.12
N TRP A 218 12.22 6.62 18.81
CA TRP A 218 12.30 7.11 17.43
C TRP A 218 13.52 6.57 16.68
N GLN A 219 14.61 6.27 17.38
CA GLN A 219 15.84 5.74 16.80
C GLN A 219 15.98 4.22 16.91
N SER A 220 14.95 3.52 17.41
CA SER A 220 14.94 2.05 17.41
C SER A 220 14.99 1.49 15.97
N GLU A 221 15.56 0.30 15.79
CA GLU A 221 15.68 -0.31 14.46
C GLU A 221 14.31 -0.56 13.83
N ARG A 222 13.33 -1.05 14.58
CA ARG A 222 11.94 -1.23 14.10
C ARG A 222 11.33 0.08 13.60
N ALA A 223 11.55 1.19 14.32
CA ALA A 223 11.05 2.51 13.90
C ALA A 223 11.75 3.03 12.64
N LYS A 224 13.05 2.80 12.50
CA LYS A 224 13.83 3.14 11.28
C LYS A 224 13.35 2.35 10.07
N VAL A 225 13.18 1.03 10.20
CA VAL A 225 12.66 0.16 9.14
C VAL A 225 11.26 0.60 8.71
N TYR A 226 10.36 0.83 9.66
CA TYR A 226 9.01 1.30 9.37
C TYR A 226 9.01 2.63 8.60
N ARG A 227 9.81 3.62 9.05
CA ARG A 227 9.92 4.91 8.37
C ARG A 227 10.42 4.78 6.94
N ARG A 228 11.45 3.95 6.72
CA ARG A 228 11.98 3.66 5.38
C ARG A 228 10.91 3.08 4.46
N LEU A 229 10.18 2.05 4.92
CA LEU A 229 9.12 1.39 4.15
C LEU A 229 7.93 2.30 3.84
N ASN A 230 7.67 3.29 4.70
CA ASN A 230 6.54 4.20 4.55
C ASN A 230 6.94 5.61 4.10
N SER A 231 8.17 5.80 3.63
CA SER A 231 8.70 7.09 3.15
C SER A 231 8.53 8.24 4.16
N ILE A 232 8.73 7.96 5.46
CA ILE A 232 8.63 8.94 6.54
C ILE A 232 10.03 9.54 6.79
N PRO A 233 10.20 10.88 6.71
CA PRO A 233 11.49 11.53 6.93
C PRO A 233 12.06 11.26 8.33
N HIS A 234 13.38 11.02 8.41
CA HIS A 234 14.06 10.69 9.66
C HIS A 234 14.16 11.87 10.63
N ASP A 235 14.18 13.08 10.13
CA ASP A 235 14.32 14.34 10.86
C ASP A 235 13.05 14.84 11.54
N TRP A 236 11.90 14.20 11.30
CA TRP A 236 10.61 14.63 11.86
C TRP A 236 10.52 14.51 13.37
N GLY A 237 11.16 13.53 13.99
CA GLY A 237 11.08 13.27 15.42
C GLY A 237 9.70 12.78 15.87
N THR A 238 9.54 12.61 17.18
CA THR A 238 8.28 12.28 17.85
C THR A 238 7.97 13.29 18.95
N ALA A 239 6.68 13.52 19.21
CA ALA A 239 6.24 14.18 20.44
C ALA A 239 6.09 13.17 21.58
N VAL A 240 6.03 13.62 22.81
CA VAL A 240 5.76 12.83 23.99
C VAL A 240 4.52 13.36 24.69
N ASN A 241 3.52 12.50 24.91
CA ASN A 241 2.29 12.82 25.60
C ASN A 241 2.32 12.27 27.03
N VAL A 242 2.22 13.14 28.02
CA VAL A 242 2.06 12.76 29.43
C VAL A 242 0.62 13.04 29.82
N GLN A 243 -0.11 12.00 30.26
CA GLN A 243 -1.55 12.06 30.45
C GLN A 243 -1.95 11.33 31.75
N ALA A 244 -2.90 11.88 32.51
CA ALA A 244 -3.45 11.20 33.66
C ALA A 244 -3.98 9.82 33.31
N MET A 245 -3.63 8.82 34.08
CA MET A 245 -4.19 7.47 33.95
C MET A 245 -5.68 7.45 34.34
N VAL A 246 -6.44 6.68 33.57
CA VAL A 246 -7.79 6.21 33.86
C VAL A 246 -7.79 4.68 33.73
N PHE A 247 -8.55 4.01 34.57
CA PHE A 247 -8.35 2.58 34.78
C PHE A 247 -9.58 1.76 34.36
N GLY A 248 -9.40 0.98 33.29
CA GLY A 248 -10.38 -0.01 32.83
C GLY A 248 -10.39 -1.31 33.66
N ASN A 249 -9.43 -1.47 34.60
CA ASN A 249 -9.27 -2.68 35.44
C ASN A 249 -9.61 -2.45 36.89
N MET A 250 -10.55 -1.54 37.21
CA MET A 250 -11.04 -1.30 38.57
C MET A 250 -12.30 -2.12 38.95
N GLY A 251 -12.51 -3.26 38.32
CA GLY A 251 -13.65 -4.16 38.58
C GLY A 251 -14.68 -4.18 37.43
N GLU A 252 -15.80 -4.83 37.68
CA GLU A 252 -16.82 -5.16 36.66
C GLU A 252 -17.54 -3.95 36.03
N THR A 253 -17.46 -2.79 36.64
CA THR A 253 -18.02 -1.53 36.08
C THR A 253 -16.99 -0.73 35.31
N SER A 254 -15.82 -1.29 35.11
CA SER A 254 -14.71 -0.68 34.36
C SER A 254 -14.35 -1.53 33.15
N ALA A 255 -13.96 -0.88 32.09
CA ALA A 255 -13.62 -1.54 30.81
C ALA A 255 -12.64 -0.70 30.01
N THR A 256 -12.01 -1.30 29.03
CA THR A 256 -11.25 -0.60 28.00
C THR A 256 -11.62 -1.15 26.64
N GLY A 257 -11.51 -0.34 25.58
CA GLY A 257 -11.87 -0.78 24.25
C GLY A 257 -11.28 0.06 23.13
N VAL A 258 -11.39 -0.51 21.94
CA VAL A 258 -11.00 0.10 20.67
C VAL A 258 -12.19 0.04 19.74
N ALA A 259 -12.48 1.13 19.07
CA ALA A 259 -13.67 1.26 18.25
C ALA A 259 -13.40 2.05 16.99
N PHE A 260 -14.24 1.80 15.99
CA PHE A 260 -14.29 2.54 14.73
C PHE A 260 -15.71 3.05 14.50
N THR A 261 -15.83 4.26 13.99
CA THR A 261 -17.15 4.84 13.69
C THR A 261 -17.84 4.15 12.51
N ARG A 262 -17.08 3.47 11.66
CA ARG A 262 -17.55 2.60 10.56
C ARG A 262 -16.68 1.34 10.50
N ASN A 263 -17.22 0.28 9.91
CA ASN A 263 -16.45 -0.95 9.75
C ASN A 263 -15.20 -0.72 8.87
N PRO A 264 -13.97 -0.89 9.38
CA PRO A 264 -12.74 -0.60 8.66
C PRO A 264 -12.44 -1.60 7.53
N SER A 265 -13.12 -2.74 7.51
CA SER A 265 -12.95 -3.78 6.48
C SER A 265 -13.95 -3.64 5.34
N THR A 266 -15.21 -3.30 5.65
CA THR A 266 -16.30 -3.25 4.66
C THR A 266 -16.77 -1.84 4.33
N GLY A 267 -16.44 -0.85 5.14
CA GLY A 267 -16.92 0.53 5.04
C GLY A 267 -18.35 0.75 5.54
N GLU A 268 -19.02 -0.29 5.99
CA GLU A 268 -20.40 -0.20 6.47
C GLU A 268 -20.53 0.79 7.63
N ARG A 269 -21.59 1.61 7.59
CA ARG A 269 -21.93 2.55 8.67
C ARG A 269 -22.52 1.78 9.85
N ALA A 270 -21.66 1.10 10.57
CA ALA A 270 -21.98 0.38 11.78
C ALA A 270 -20.85 0.58 12.79
N TYR A 271 -21.20 0.83 14.03
CA TYR A 271 -20.19 0.93 15.10
C TYR A 271 -19.47 -0.41 15.23
N TYR A 272 -18.18 -0.36 15.04
CA TYR A 272 -17.33 -1.54 14.97
C TYR A 272 -16.24 -1.45 16.01
N GLY A 273 -16.01 -2.53 16.76
CA GLY A 273 -14.95 -2.54 17.76
C GLY A 273 -15.15 -3.58 18.84
N GLU A 274 -14.24 -3.56 19.77
CA GLU A 274 -14.07 -4.56 20.80
C GLU A 274 -13.81 -3.88 22.15
N TYR A 275 -14.22 -4.51 23.24
CA TYR A 275 -13.93 -4.07 24.58
C TYR A 275 -13.66 -5.25 25.52
N LEU A 276 -12.99 -4.98 26.63
CA LEU A 276 -12.74 -5.93 27.70
C LEU A 276 -13.17 -5.33 29.05
N ILE A 277 -13.99 -6.05 29.77
CA ILE A 277 -14.33 -5.71 31.17
C ILE A 277 -13.13 -6.01 32.07
N ASN A 278 -12.89 -5.15 33.04
CA ASN A 278 -11.81 -5.28 34.03
C ASN A 278 -10.44 -5.54 33.34
N ALA A 279 -10.03 -4.63 32.45
CA ALA A 279 -8.81 -4.74 31.65
C ALA A 279 -8.15 -3.39 31.40
N GLN A 280 -6.84 -3.39 31.16
CA GLN A 280 -6.09 -2.24 30.62
C GLN A 280 -6.01 -2.28 29.10
N GLY A 281 -5.64 -1.15 28.46
CA GLY A 281 -5.58 -1.04 27.00
C GLY A 281 -4.63 -2.05 26.35
N GLU A 282 -3.53 -2.38 26.99
CA GLU A 282 -2.57 -3.39 26.53
C GLU A 282 -3.19 -4.79 26.41
N ASP A 283 -4.12 -5.16 27.29
CA ASP A 283 -4.79 -6.47 27.28
C ASP A 283 -5.65 -6.66 26.01
N VAL A 284 -6.20 -5.57 25.45
CA VAL A 284 -6.97 -5.60 24.20
C VAL A 284 -6.03 -5.76 22.99
N VAL A 285 -4.92 -5.04 23.01
CA VAL A 285 -3.99 -4.99 21.86
C VAL A 285 -3.12 -6.24 21.80
N ALA A 286 -2.66 -6.75 22.95
CA ALA A 286 -1.82 -7.95 23.03
C ALA A 286 -2.58 -9.26 22.74
N GLY A 287 -3.92 -9.23 22.77
CA GLY A 287 -4.73 -10.42 22.49
C GLY A 287 -4.68 -11.51 23.57
N ILE A 288 -4.24 -11.18 24.77
CA ILE A 288 -4.12 -12.11 25.91
C ILE A 288 -5.49 -12.68 26.30
N ARG A 289 -6.54 -11.87 26.17
CA ARG A 289 -7.94 -12.24 26.45
C ARG A 289 -8.76 -12.03 25.18
N THR A 290 -9.82 -12.84 24.97
CA THR A 290 -10.76 -12.67 23.85
C THR A 290 -11.67 -11.48 24.14
N PRO A 291 -11.60 -10.40 23.33
CA PRO A 291 -12.45 -9.23 23.50
C PRO A 291 -13.93 -9.53 23.20
N GLN A 292 -14.81 -8.71 23.76
CA GLN A 292 -16.24 -8.72 23.56
C GLN A 292 -16.64 -7.66 22.50
N TYR A 293 -17.77 -7.88 21.83
CA TYR A 293 -18.29 -6.96 20.79
C TYR A 293 -18.94 -5.71 21.41
N LEU A 294 -18.85 -4.58 20.73
CA LEU A 294 -19.51 -3.36 21.18
C LEU A 294 -21.03 -3.44 21.02
N THR A 295 -21.52 -3.96 19.91
CA THR A 295 -22.95 -3.96 19.55
C THR A 295 -23.59 -5.34 19.68
N LEU A 296 -24.87 -5.37 20.00
CA LEU A 296 -25.69 -6.59 20.03
C LEU A 296 -25.69 -7.28 18.66
N SER A 297 -25.86 -6.50 17.56
CA SER A 297 -25.88 -7.04 16.21
C SER A 297 -24.57 -7.73 15.82
N ALA A 298 -23.42 -7.16 16.17
CA ALA A 298 -22.12 -7.78 15.89
C ALA A 298 -21.92 -9.08 16.70
N ARG A 299 -22.33 -9.09 17.97
CA ARG A 299 -22.33 -10.28 18.82
C ARG A 299 -23.17 -11.40 18.23
N GLU A 300 -24.41 -11.10 17.82
CA GLU A 300 -25.33 -12.08 17.24
C GLU A 300 -24.81 -12.63 15.92
N ALA A 301 -24.30 -11.77 15.04
CA ALA A 301 -23.70 -12.18 13.76
C ALA A 301 -22.50 -13.12 13.96
N ALA A 302 -21.72 -12.90 15.03
CA ALA A 302 -20.57 -13.74 15.37
C ALA A 302 -20.95 -15.01 16.16
N GLY A 303 -22.19 -15.13 16.64
CA GLY A 303 -22.63 -16.22 17.51
C GLY A 303 -21.92 -16.23 18.88
N ALA A 304 -21.42 -15.08 19.33
CA ALA A 304 -20.67 -14.96 20.57
C ALA A 304 -21.59 -15.03 21.81
N LYS A 305 -21.09 -15.72 22.86
CA LYS A 305 -21.87 -15.93 24.11
C LYS A 305 -21.73 -14.76 25.07
N ALA A 306 -20.59 -14.10 25.11
CA ALA A 306 -20.34 -12.97 26.01
C ALA A 306 -21.23 -11.78 25.63
N ALA A 307 -21.74 -11.06 26.62
CA ALA A 307 -22.59 -9.89 26.39
C ALA A 307 -21.82 -8.78 25.67
N SER A 308 -22.49 -8.09 24.74
CA SER A 308 -21.94 -6.89 24.09
C SER A 308 -21.90 -5.72 25.08
N MET A 309 -21.15 -4.66 24.75
CA MET A 309 -21.14 -3.43 25.55
C MET A 309 -22.54 -2.78 25.61
N GLU A 310 -23.28 -2.84 24.50
CA GLU A 310 -24.65 -2.36 24.41
C GLU A 310 -25.58 -3.03 25.42
N GLU A 311 -25.33 -4.32 25.76
CA GLU A 311 -26.10 -5.06 26.75
C GLU A 311 -25.57 -4.87 28.19
N SER A 312 -24.25 -4.87 28.37
CA SER A 312 -23.62 -4.86 29.69
C SER A 312 -23.48 -3.46 30.30
N MET A 313 -23.31 -2.42 29.43
CA MET A 313 -23.11 -1.03 29.85
C MET A 313 -23.93 -0.07 28.96
N PRO A 314 -25.26 -0.16 28.89
CA PRO A 314 -26.08 0.54 27.89
C PRO A 314 -25.98 2.07 27.97
N GLU A 315 -25.82 2.67 29.15
CA GLU A 315 -25.70 4.12 29.32
C GLU A 315 -24.36 4.61 28.73
N VAL A 316 -23.28 3.91 29.04
CA VAL A 316 -21.92 4.21 28.53
C VAL A 316 -21.86 4.00 27.02
N PHE A 317 -22.46 2.92 26.52
CA PHE A 317 -22.55 2.69 25.06
C PHE A 317 -23.32 3.80 24.36
N GLY A 318 -24.43 4.27 24.93
CA GLY A 318 -25.19 5.40 24.39
C GLY A 318 -24.39 6.71 24.37
N GLU A 319 -23.52 6.94 25.38
CA GLU A 319 -22.59 8.06 25.36
C GLU A 319 -21.50 7.90 24.29
N LEU A 320 -20.92 6.72 24.19
CA LEU A 320 -19.91 6.40 23.18
C LEU A 320 -20.45 6.56 21.76
N ALA A 321 -21.69 6.15 21.50
CA ALA A 321 -22.35 6.34 20.20
C ALA A 321 -22.49 7.84 19.82
N ARG A 322 -22.86 8.69 20.79
CA ARG A 322 -22.90 10.15 20.56
C ARG A 322 -21.50 10.73 20.27
N VAL A 323 -20.48 10.21 20.94
CA VAL A 323 -19.09 10.62 20.66
C VAL A 323 -18.67 10.22 19.26
N PHE A 324 -19.03 9.03 18.79
CA PHE A 324 -18.75 8.58 17.43
C PHE A 324 -19.34 9.52 16.36
N ASP A 325 -20.62 9.85 16.50
CA ASP A 325 -21.29 10.76 15.56
C ASP A 325 -20.67 12.16 15.59
N LEU A 326 -20.31 12.66 16.77
CA LEU A 326 -19.66 13.96 16.93
C LEU A 326 -18.27 13.98 16.26
N LEU A 327 -17.44 12.99 16.51
CA LEU A 327 -16.10 12.89 15.95
C LEU A 327 -16.13 12.74 14.42
N GLU A 328 -17.00 11.88 13.89
CA GLU A 328 -17.11 11.67 12.44
C GLU A 328 -17.54 12.97 11.72
N ARG A 329 -18.48 13.71 12.26
CA ARG A 329 -18.91 15.01 11.73
C ARG A 329 -17.82 16.07 11.85
N HIS A 330 -17.13 16.12 12.98
CA HIS A 330 -16.08 17.10 13.24
C HIS A 330 -14.86 16.92 12.31
N TYR A 331 -14.35 15.68 12.24
CA TYR A 331 -13.21 15.35 11.38
C TYR A 331 -13.60 15.09 9.92
N ARG A 332 -14.90 14.96 9.65
CA ARG A 332 -15.43 14.64 8.31
C ARG A 332 -14.80 13.37 7.72
N ASP A 333 -14.43 12.43 8.58
CA ASP A 333 -13.81 11.16 8.23
C ASP A 333 -14.09 10.13 9.31
N MET A 334 -14.05 8.85 8.92
CA MET A 334 -14.11 7.71 9.83
C MET A 334 -12.99 7.79 10.87
N GLN A 335 -13.34 7.58 12.13
CA GLN A 335 -12.42 7.64 13.25
C GLN A 335 -12.15 6.26 13.85
N ASP A 336 -10.90 6.05 14.23
CA ASP A 336 -10.38 4.99 15.10
C ASP A 336 -10.16 5.57 16.50
N ILE A 337 -10.72 4.93 17.52
CA ILE A 337 -10.94 5.50 18.83
C ILE A 337 -10.47 4.50 19.90
N GLU A 338 -9.67 4.99 20.83
CA GLU A 338 -9.34 4.27 22.06
C GLU A 338 -10.10 4.91 23.23
N PHE A 339 -10.81 4.11 24.01
CA PHE A 339 -11.57 4.58 25.15
C PHE A 339 -11.39 3.71 26.38
N THR A 340 -11.65 4.27 27.54
CA THR A 340 -11.68 3.56 28.81
C THR A 340 -12.92 3.96 29.60
N VAL A 341 -13.51 3.00 30.27
CA VAL A 341 -14.60 3.19 31.23
C VAL A 341 -14.05 2.95 32.61
N GLU A 342 -14.03 3.97 33.47
CA GLU A 342 -13.64 3.85 34.85
C GLU A 342 -14.88 4.00 35.76
N ARG A 343 -15.29 2.93 36.39
CA ARG A 343 -16.47 2.91 37.30
C ARG A 343 -17.73 3.52 36.65
N GLY A 344 -18.04 3.11 35.41
CA GLY A 344 -19.19 3.56 34.65
C GLY A 344 -19.03 4.93 34.00
N LYS A 345 -17.88 5.59 34.08
CA LYS A 345 -17.60 6.88 33.44
C LYS A 345 -16.70 6.68 32.22
N LEU A 346 -17.16 7.21 31.05
CA LEU A 346 -16.43 7.13 29.81
C LEU A 346 -15.30 8.16 29.74
N PHE A 347 -14.14 7.75 29.20
CA PHE A 347 -13.01 8.61 28.86
C PHE A 347 -12.47 8.28 27.48
N MET A 348 -12.14 9.32 26.72
CA MET A 348 -11.55 9.22 25.40
C MET A 348 -10.03 9.36 25.51
N LEU A 349 -9.29 8.32 25.11
CA LEU A 349 -7.82 8.31 25.22
C LEU A 349 -7.12 8.72 23.92
N GLN A 350 -7.72 8.39 22.78
CA GLN A 350 -7.17 8.70 21.49
C GLN A 350 -8.26 8.70 20.42
N THR A 351 -8.14 9.59 19.44
CA THR A 351 -8.82 9.48 18.14
C THR A 351 -7.81 9.68 17.03
N ARG A 352 -8.05 9.02 15.90
CA ARG A 352 -7.27 9.20 14.67
C ARG A 352 -8.12 8.82 13.47
N SER A 353 -7.72 9.29 12.27
CA SER A 353 -8.31 8.78 11.04
C SER A 353 -8.10 7.27 10.95
N GLY A 354 -9.20 6.53 10.83
CA GLY A 354 -9.19 5.07 10.89
C GLY A 354 -8.47 4.46 9.68
N LYS A 355 -7.49 3.58 9.95
CA LYS A 355 -6.92 2.74 8.90
C LYS A 355 -7.98 1.78 8.41
N ARG A 356 -8.06 1.64 7.09
CA ARG A 356 -9.14 0.90 6.42
C ARG A 356 -8.64 0.23 5.14
N THR A 357 -9.35 -0.78 4.69
CA THR A 357 -9.09 -1.43 3.40
C THR A 357 -9.46 -0.51 2.23
N ALA A 358 -8.94 -0.79 1.05
CA ALA A 358 -9.31 -0.07 -0.17
C ALA A 358 -10.84 -0.12 -0.42
N LYS A 359 -11.47 -1.27 -0.19
CA LYS A 359 -12.93 -1.45 -0.29
C LYS A 359 -13.68 -0.55 0.69
N ALA A 360 -13.25 -0.54 1.94
CA ALA A 360 -13.86 0.30 2.97
C ALA A 360 -13.64 1.79 2.67
N ALA A 361 -12.44 2.18 2.24
CA ALA A 361 -12.14 3.57 1.86
C ALA A 361 -13.05 4.06 0.76
N LEU A 362 -13.24 3.25 -0.27
CA LEU A 362 -14.13 3.54 -1.39
C LEU A 362 -15.58 3.74 -0.94
N ARG A 363 -16.14 2.77 -0.22
CA ARG A 363 -17.52 2.85 0.29
C ARG A 363 -17.70 4.05 1.22
N ILE A 364 -16.80 4.26 2.17
CA ILE A 364 -16.87 5.40 3.10
C ILE A 364 -16.84 6.74 2.35
N ALA A 365 -15.99 6.89 1.34
CA ALA A 365 -15.92 8.11 0.55
C ALA A 365 -17.24 8.38 -0.22
N VAL A 366 -17.81 7.34 -0.81
CA VAL A 366 -19.11 7.43 -1.52
C VAL A 366 -20.25 7.75 -0.55
N ASP A 367 -20.39 6.97 0.54
CA ASP A 367 -21.43 7.16 1.54
C ASP A 367 -21.37 8.57 2.16
N MET A 368 -20.18 9.04 2.55
CA MET A 368 -20.01 10.39 3.13
C MET A 368 -20.34 11.52 2.16
N ALA A 369 -20.08 11.33 0.87
CA ALA A 369 -20.46 12.30 -0.14
C ALA A 369 -21.99 12.30 -0.36
N GLU A 370 -22.63 11.14 -0.35
CA GLU A 370 -24.10 11.01 -0.46
C GLU A 370 -24.81 11.53 0.80
N GLU A 371 -24.22 11.35 1.98
CA GLU A 371 -24.67 11.93 3.25
C GLU A 371 -24.46 13.46 3.35
N GLY A 372 -23.73 14.05 2.41
CA GLY A 372 -23.41 15.49 2.39
C GLY A 372 -22.37 15.93 3.40
N LEU A 373 -21.62 15.00 4.00
CA LEU A 373 -20.51 15.29 4.91
C LEU A 373 -19.28 15.83 4.17
N ILE A 374 -19.04 15.34 2.96
CA ILE A 374 -17.97 15.77 2.07
C ILE A 374 -18.50 16.05 0.67
N SER A 375 -17.75 16.76 -0.17
CA SER A 375 -18.10 16.92 -1.57
C SER A 375 -17.68 15.68 -2.40
N LYS A 376 -18.24 15.54 -3.59
CA LYS A 376 -17.82 14.49 -4.54
C LYS A 376 -16.36 14.64 -4.94
N ASP A 377 -15.87 15.87 -5.05
CA ASP A 377 -14.49 16.18 -5.38
C ASP A 377 -13.54 15.75 -4.24
N GLU A 378 -13.94 16.00 -2.98
CA GLU A 378 -13.22 15.46 -1.82
C GLU A 378 -13.22 13.93 -1.79
N ALA A 379 -14.34 13.29 -2.10
CA ALA A 379 -14.42 11.82 -2.18
C ALA A 379 -13.42 11.26 -3.20
N VAL A 380 -13.36 11.84 -4.39
CA VAL A 380 -12.39 11.48 -5.43
C VAL A 380 -10.95 11.69 -4.95
N LEU A 381 -10.65 12.81 -4.29
CA LEU A 381 -9.30 13.13 -3.79
C LEU A 381 -8.83 12.24 -2.63
N ARG A 382 -9.73 11.65 -1.86
CA ARG A 382 -9.40 10.83 -0.68
C ARG A 382 -8.92 9.42 -1.01
N ILE A 383 -9.29 8.90 -2.15
CA ILE A 383 -8.94 7.53 -2.52
C ILE A 383 -7.52 7.50 -3.09
N ASP A 384 -6.67 6.66 -2.52
CA ASP A 384 -5.37 6.39 -3.11
C ASP A 384 -5.57 5.58 -4.41
N PRO A 385 -5.16 6.12 -5.58
CA PRO A 385 -5.32 5.40 -6.84
C PRO A 385 -4.62 4.05 -6.85
N GLN A 386 -3.47 3.90 -6.20
CA GLN A 386 -2.75 2.63 -6.12
C GLN A 386 -3.49 1.60 -5.26
N ALA A 387 -4.26 2.04 -4.27
CA ALA A 387 -5.06 1.13 -3.46
C ALA A 387 -6.20 0.46 -4.26
N LEU A 388 -6.62 1.04 -5.39
CA LEU A 388 -7.60 0.39 -6.28
C LEU A 388 -7.09 -0.94 -6.85
N ASP A 389 -5.77 -1.11 -6.98
CA ASP A 389 -5.18 -2.37 -7.43
C ASP A 389 -5.66 -3.57 -6.60
N GLN A 390 -5.86 -3.37 -5.30
CA GLN A 390 -6.40 -4.39 -4.39
C GLN A 390 -7.85 -4.78 -4.70
N LEU A 391 -8.63 -3.88 -5.29
CA LEU A 391 -10.02 -4.12 -5.70
C LEU A 391 -10.13 -4.81 -7.06
N LEU A 392 -9.03 -4.78 -7.82
CA LEU A 392 -8.93 -5.39 -9.15
C LEU A 392 -8.40 -6.82 -9.07
N HIS A 393 -7.92 -7.25 -7.90
CA HIS A 393 -7.36 -8.59 -7.69
C HIS A 393 -8.38 -9.62 -7.23
N PRO A 394 -8.12 -10.91 -7.48
CA PRO A 394 -9.09 -11.99 -7.37
C PRO A 394 -9.61 -12.21 -5.94
N THR A 395 -10.88 -12.52 -5.81
CA THR A 395 -11.47 -13.20 -4.65
C THR A 395 -11.56 -14.71 -4.93
N LEU A 396 -11.84 -15.53 -3.92
CA LEU A 396 -12.04 -16.96 -4.13
C LEU A 396 -13.21 -17.23 -5.09
N ASP A 397 -13.03 -18.17 -6.01
CA ASP A 397 -14.13 -18.67 -6.82
C ASP A 397 -15.19 -19.32 -5.92
N PRO A 398 -16.44 -18.81 -5.87
CA PRO A 398 -17.49 -19.39 -5.04
C PRO A 398 -17.81 -20.85 -5.37
N LYS A 399 -17.46 -21.29 -6.58
CA LYS A 399 -17.71 -22.66 -7.08
C LYS A 399 -16.51 -23.59 -6.87
N ALA A 400 -15.36 -23.07 -6.45
CA ALA A 400 -14.18 -23.89 -6.22
C ALA A 400 -14.39 -24.83 -5.02
N GLU A 401 -14.02 -26.07 -5.19
CA GLU A 401 -13.88 -26.99 -4.05
C GLU A 401 -12.76 -26.47 -3.15
N ARG A 402 -13.07 -26.33 -1.87
CA ARG A 402 -12.14 -25.82 -0.87
C ARG A 402 -12.16 -26.65 0.38
N GLN A 403 -10.98 -26.93 0.92
CA GLN A 403 -10.82 -27.66 2.15
C GLN A 403 -10.45 -26.69 3.27
N VAL A 404 -11.48 -26.16 3.95
CA VAL A 404 -11.29 -25.31 5.12
C VAL A 404 -10.73 -26.14 6.27
N ILE A 405 -9.60 -25.71 6.82
CA ILE A 405 -8.92 -26.37 7.94
C ILE A 405 -9.02 -25.56 9.24
N ALA A 406 -9.08 -24.23 9.14
CA ALA A 406 -9.23 -23.35 10.30
C ALA A 406 -10.10 -22.13 9.93
N LYS A 407 -10.58 -21.46 10.96
CA LYS A 407 -11.29 -20.20 10.84
C LYS A 407 -10.83 -19.24 11.93
N GLY A 408 -10.53 -18.01 11.52
CA GLY A 408 -10.21 -16.89 12.40
C GLY A 408 -11.09 -15.67 12.08
N LEU A 409 -10.66 -14.52 12.54
CA LEU A 409 -11.34 -13.26 12.28
C LEU A 409 -10.94 -12.73 10.88
N PRO A 410 -11.89 -12.20 10.10
CA PRO A 410 -11.64 -11.60 8.79
C PRO A 410 -10.98 -10.23 8.96
N ALA A 411 -9.68 -10.23 9.24
CA ALA A 411 -8.96 -9.04 9.68
C ALA A 411 -8.58 -8.09 8.55
N SER A 412 -8.30 -8.61 7.35
CA SER A 412 -8.06 -7.81 6.14
C SER A 412 -8.53 -8.60 4.92
N PRO A 413 -9.46 -8.07 4.11
CA PRO A 413 -10.09 -8.82 3.03
C PRO A 413 -9.15 -9.13 1.87
N GLY A 414 -9.59 -10.08 1.03
CA GLY A 414 -8.88 -10.61 -0.11
C GLY A 414 -8.52 -12.07 0.07
N ALA A 415 -8.19 -12.74 -1.03
CA ALA A 415 -7.72 -14.12 -1.02
C ALA A 415 -6.25 -14.20 -1.46
N ALA A 416 -5.46 -14.98 -0.74
CA ALA A 416 -4.06 -15.21 -1.06
C ALA A 416 -3.69 -16.68 -0.89
N SER A 417 -2.94 -17.22 -1.85
CA SER A 417 -2.34 -18.55 -1.77
C SER A 417 -0.82 -18.44 -1.77
N GLY A 418 -0.17 -19.24 -0.98
CA GLY A 418 1.29 -19.29 -0.92
C GLY A 418 1.82 -20.36 0.01
N ALA A 419 3.11 -20.57 -0.01
CA ALA A 419 3.81 -21.48 0.88
C ALA A 419 3.79 -20.97 2.31
N ALA A 420 3.41 -21.78 3.28
CA ALA A 420 3.43 -21.40 4.68
C ALA A 420 4.87 -21.16 5.16
N VAL A 421 5.12 -20.05 5.84
CA VAL A 421 6.43 -19.68 6.42
C VAL A 421 6.20 -19.18 7.85
N PHE A 422 7.08 -19.55 8.77
CA PHE A 422 6.85 -19.35 10.19
C PHE A 422 7.70 -18.24 10.83
N ASP A 423 8.53 -17.57 10.06
CA ASP A 423 9.30 -16.39 10.51
C ASP A 423 9.42 -15.34 9.40
N ALA A 424 9.66 -14.10 9.80
CA ALA A 424 9.69 -12.95 8.91
C ALA A 424 10.88 -12.97 7.94
N ASP A 425 12.06 -13.41 8.40
CA ASP A 425 13.27 -13.47 7.58
C ASP A 425 13.14 -14.50 6.47
N SER A 426 12.56 -15.67 6.78
CA SER A 426 12.26 -16.71 5.77
C SER A 426 11.23 -16.23 4.76
N ALA A 427 10.22 -15.47 5.19
CA ALA A 427 9.21 -14.90 4.30
C ALA A 427 9.86 -13.92 3.30
N GLU A 428 10.70 -13.01 3.78
CA GLU A 428 11.40 -12.04 2.93
C GLU A 428 12.34 -12.75 1.95
N LYS A 429 13.15 -13.69 2.43
CA LYS A 429 14.11 -14.44 1.62
C LYS A 429 13.43 -15.23 0.48
N ARG A 430 12.36 -15.98 0.77
CA ARG A 430 11.66 -16.80 -0.22
C ARG A 430 10.88 -15.94 -1.21
N ALA A 431 10.26 -14.85 -0.75
CA ALA A 431 9.62 -13.88 -1.62
C ALA A 431 10.61 -13.21 -2.56
N GLY A 432 11.83 -12.91 -2.09
CA GLY A 432 12.93 -12.39 -2.91
C GLY A 432 13.41 -13.36 -4.01
N LEU A 433 13.13 -14.65 -3.87
CA LEU A 433 13.35 -15.69 -4.90
C LEU A 433 12.15 -15.86 -5.84
N GLY A 434 11.10 -15.02 -5.71
CA GLY A 434 9.89 -15.09 -6.54
C GLY A 434 8.83 -16.06 -6.04
N GLU A 435 8.98 -16.68 -4.87
CA GLU A 435 7.97 -17.57 -4.29
C GLU A 435 6.83 -16.76 -3.66
N LYS A 436 5.60 -17.25 -3.83
CA LYS A 436 4.45 -16.71 -3.08
C LYS A 436 4.42 -17.36 -1.70
N VAL A 437 4.48 -16.54 -0.65
CA VAL A 437 4.51 -17.03 0.75
C VAL A 437 3.37 -16.47 1.57
N ILE A 438 2.93 -17.24 2.58
CA ILE A 438 2.00 -16.82 3.63
C ILE A 438 2.76 -16.83 4.95
N LEU A 439 2.82 -15.69 5.62
CA LEU A 439 3.43 -15.59 6.95
C LEU A 439 2.47 -16.10 8.02
N VAL A 440 2.91 -17.12 8.77
CA VAL A 440 2.11 -17.77 9.81
C VAL A 440 2.78 -17.57 11.17
N ARG A 441 2.10 -16.90 12.09
CA ARG A 441 2.63 -16.58 13.42
C ARG A 441 1.62 -16.90 14.53
N VAL A 442 2.08 -17.11 15.75
CA VAL A 442 1.16 -17.11 16.90
C VAL A 442 0.52 -15.71 17.03
N GLU A 443 1.33 -14.69 17.02
CA GLU A 443 0.98 -13.28 16.90
C GLU A 443 2.11 -12.55 16.19
N THR A 444 1.87 -11.42 15.53
CA THR A 444 2.93 -10.62 14.94
C THR A 444 3.36 -9.54 15.90
N SER A 445 4.65 -9.27 15.91
CA SER A 445 5.27 -8.14 16.60
C SER A 445 5.75 -7.09 15.59
N PRO A 446 6.12 -5.89 16.05
CA PRO A 446 6.70 -4.87 15.18
C PRO A 446 7.98 -5.30 14.44
N GLU A 447 8.70 -6.27 14.95
CA GLU A 447 9.88 -6.86 14.31
C GLU A 447 9.54 -7.67 13.06
N ASP A 448 8.31 -8.21 12.95
CA ASP A 448 7.85 -9.02 11.81
C ASP A 448 7.51 -8.20 10.56
N ILE A 449 7.60 -6.87 10.59
CA ILE A 449 7.06 -5.98 9.55
C ILE A 449 7.63 -6.24 8.14
N HIS A 450 8.91 -6.58 8.03
CA HIS A 450 9.56 -6.88 6.75
C HIS A 450 9.01 -8.17 6.12
N GLY A 451 8.79 -9.21 6.93
CA GLY A 451 8.15 -10.45 6.48
C GLY A 451 6.68 -10.29 6.13
N MET A 452 5.94 -9.47 6.88
CA MET A 452 4.55 -9.13 6.57
C MET A 452 4.43 -8.39 5.23
N HIS A 453 5.39 -7.52 4.92
CA HIS A 453 5.42 -6.79 3.66
C HIS A 453 5.72 -7.73 2.47
N ALA A 454 6.62 -8.69 2.65
CA ALA A 454 7.01 -9.65 1.62
C ALA A 454 5.94 -10.72 1.35
N ALA A 455 5.15 -11.11 2.36
CA ALA A 455 4.14 -12.15 2.27
C ALA A 455 2.92 -11.73 1.42
N GLN A 456 2.29 -12.70 0.77
CA GLN A 456 1.02 -12.50 0.05
C GLN A 456 -0.18 -12.40 1.00
N GLY A 457 -0.07 -12.97 2.20
CA GLY A 457 -1.08 -12.93 3.24
C GLY A 457 -0.52 -13.28 4.60
N ILE A 458 -1.27 -12.98 5.67
CA ILE A 458 -0.85 -13.16 7.05
C ILE A 458 -1.89 -13.98 7.81
N LEU A 459 -1.42 -15.00 8.53
CA LEU A 459 -2.24 -15.82 9.42
C LEU A 459 -1.69 -15.71 10.85
N THR A 460 -2.54 -15.39 11.82
CA THR A 460 -2.17 -15.46 13.24
C THR A 460 -3.10 -16.34 14.03
N ALA A 461 -2.53 -17.13 14.98
CA ALA A 461 -3.29 -17.97 15.88
C ALA A 461 -4.02 -17.16 16.96
N ARG A 462 -3.46 -16.02 17.36
CA ARG A 462 -4.01 -15.09 18.37
C ARG A 462 -4.19 -13.70 17.78
N GLY A 463 -4.95 -12.87 18.50
CA GLY A 463 -5.19 -11.46 18.17
C GLY A 463 -6.60 -11.20 17.66
N GLY A 464 -7.12 -10.02 17.99
CA GLY A 464 -8.42 -9.51 17.54
C GLY A 464 -8.30 -8.71 16.24
N MET A 465 -9.40 -8.08 15.85
CA MET A 465 -9.50 -7.19 14.67
C MET A 465 -8.65 -5.93 14.80
N THR A 466 -8.21 -5.61 16.00
CA THR A 466 -7.37 -4.45 16.34
C THR A 466 -5.93 -4.82 16.69
N SER A 467 -5.58 -6.11 16.58
CA SER A 467 -4.21 -6.59 16.82
C SER A 467 -3.21 -5.99 15.83
N HIS A 468 -1.92 -6.06 16.16
CA HIS A 468 -0.84 -5.60 15.28
C HIS A 468 -0.93 -6.21 13.88
N ALA A 469 -1.14 -7.55 13.78
CA ALA A 469 -1.30 -8.22 12.51
C ALA A 469 -2.44 -7.63 11.67
N ALA A 470 -3.62 -7.45 12.27
CA ALA A 470 -4.80 -6.94 11.60
C ALA A 470 -4.62 -5.49 11.10
N VAL A 471 -4.08 -4.62 11.95
CA VAL A 471 -3.91 -3.20 11.62
C VAL A 471 -2.85 -3.00 10.54
N VAL A 472 -1.73 -3.68 10.65
CA VAL A 472 -0.62 -3.56 9.69
C VAL A 472 -0.99 -4.20 8.35
N ALA A 473 -1.59 -5.40 8.34
CA ALA A 473 -2.03 -6.06 7.11
C ALA A 473 -3.02 -5.20 6.33
N ARG A 474 -4.02 -4.59 7.00
CA ARG A 474 -4.94 -3.64 6.37
C ARG A 474 -4.21 -2.44 5.78
N GLY A 475 -3.25 -1.89 6.54
CA GLY A 475 -2.42 -0.78 6.04
C GLY A 475 -1.61 -1.13 4.80
N MET A 476 -1.21 -2.39 4.65
CA MET A 476 -0.45 -2.91 3.51
C MET A 476 -1.34 -3.48 2.39
N GLY A 477 -2.66 -3.61 2.62
CA GLY A 477 -3.59 -4.25 1.68
C GLY A 477 -3.34 -5.75 1.49
N ARG A 478 -2.78 -6.41 2.49
CA ARG A 478 -2.56 -7.86 2.46
C ARG A 478 -3.73 -8.60 3.10
N PRO A 479 -4.24 -9.69 2.52
CA PRO A 479 -5.22 -10.56 3.17
C PRO A 479 -4.71 -11.01 4.54
N CYS A 480 -5.56 -10.93 5.57
CA CYS A 480 -5.18 -11.34 6.91
C CYS A 480 -6.32 -12.08 7.60
N VAL A 481 -5.99 -13.25 8.13
CA VAL A 481 -6.84 -14.01 9.06
C VAL A 481 -6.16 -13.95 10.43
N SER A 482 -6.82 -13.32 11.41
CA SER A 482 -6.29 -13.13 12.76
C SER A 482 -7.08 -13.95 13.77
N GLY A 483 -6.43 -14.36 14.88
CA GLY A 483 -7.11 -15.05 15.97
C GLY A 483 -7.67 -16.43 15.58
N ALA A 484 -7.00 -17.16 14.71
CA ALA A 484 -7.37 -18.55 14.37
C ALA A 484 -6.97 -19.51 15.51
N GLY A 485 -7.71 -19.49 16.63
CA GLY A 485 -7.37 -20.21 17.87
C GLY A 485 -7.29 -21.74 17.76
N SER A 486 -7.75 -22.31 16.66
CA SER A 486 -7.56 -23.75 16.36
C SER A 486 -6.17 -24.07 15.78
N VAL A 487 -5.38 -23.04 15.41
CA VAL A 487 -4.05 -23.18 14.87
C VAL A 487 -3.02 -23.15 16.00
N SER A 488 -2.22 -24.19 16.11
CA SER A 488 -1.07 -24.26 17.00
C SER A 488 0.21 -24.30 16.18
N ILE A 489 1.19 -23.47 16.49
CA ILE A 489 2.44 -23.33 15.73
C ILE A 489 3.59 -23.88 16.56
N ASP A 490 4.37 -24.76 15.94
CA ASP A 490 5.62 -25.29 16.47
C ASP A 490 6.79 -24.71 15.64
N TYR A 491 7.40 -23.66 16.17
CA TYR A 491 8.52 -22.98 15.50
C TYR A 491 9.77 -23.88 15.38
N SER A 492 9.97 -24.78 16.33
CA SER A 492 11.15 -25.67 16.35
C SER A 492 11.07 -26.72 15.23
N GLN A 493 9.89 -27.20 14.94
CA GLN A 493 9.62 -28.15 13.87
C GLN A 493 9.20 -27.49 12.56
N ARG A 494 9.04 -26.15 12.56
CA ARG A 494 8.58 -25.35 11.41
C ARG A 494 7.29 -25.92 10.80
N LEU A 495 6.26 -26.05 11.63
CA LEU A 495 4.95 -26.53 11.22
C LEU A 495 3.82 -25.89 12.04
N MET A 496 2.63 -25.89 11.47
CA MET A 496 1.40 -25.61 12.21
C MET A 496 0.53 -26.85 12.29
N ARG A 497 -0.24 -26.97 13.39
CA ARG A 497 -1.22 -28.04 13.62
C ARG A 497 -2.62 -27.46 13.71
N VAL A 498 -3.57 -28.13 13.08
CA VAL A 498 -4.98 -27.83 13.16
C VAL A 498 -5.74 -29.14 13.41
N GLY A 499 -6.10 -29.41 14.66
CA GLY A 499 -6.59 -30.70 15.08
C GLY A 499 -5.52 -31.79 14.87
N SER A 500 -5.86 -32.81 14.09
CA SER A 500 -4.93 -33.91 13.75
C SER A 500 -4.07 -33.64 12.50
N ARG A 501 -4.22 -32.49 11.85
CA ARG A 501 -3.49 -32.15 10.61
C ARG A 501 -2.26 -31.33 10.90
N GLU A 502 -1.20 -31.62 10.17
CA GLU A 502 0.03 -30.84 10.14
C GLU A 502 0.19 -30.17 8.79
N VAL A 503 0.62 -28.92 8.78
CA VAL A 503 1.05 -28.17 7.60
C VAL A 503 2.49 -27.74 7.86
N ARG A 504 3.40 -28.23 7.04
CA ARG A 504 4.84 -27.98 7.16
C ARG A 504 5.23 -26.72 6.38
N GLU A 505 6.36 -26.19 6.73
CA GLU A 505 6.94 -25.08 5.97
C GLU A 505 7.11 -25.44 4.50
N GLY A 506 6.67 -24.53 3.63
CA GLY A 506 6.68 -24.72 2.18
C GLY A 506 5.42 -25.36 1.60
N GLU A 507 4.55 -25.93 2.42
CA GLU A 507 3.25 -26.42 1.95
C GLU A 507 2.32 -25.23 1.65
N THR A 508 1.59 -25.34 0.53
CA THR A 508 0.69 -24.28 0.09
C THR A 508 -0.58 -24.25 0.92
N ILE A 509 -0.93 -23.06 1.40
CA ILE A 509 -2.22 -22.74 2.01
C ILE A 509 -2.86 -21.54 1.31
N THR A 510 -4.17 -21.44 1.44
CA THR A 510 -4.94 -20.30 0.95
C THR A 510 -5.65 -19.65 2.12
N LEU A 511 -5.59 -18.31 2.20
CA LEU A 511 -6.32 -17.49 3.15
C LEU A 511 -7.44 -16.75 2.43
N ASP A 512 -8.61 -16.70 3.04
CA ASP A 512 -9.64 -15.73 2.71
C ASP A 512 -9.83 -14.77 3.88
N GLY A 513 -9.19 -13.62 3.76
CA GLY A 513 -9.28 -12.56 4.75
C GLY A 513 -10.65 -11.89 4.81
N SER A 514 -11.56 -12.16 3.86
CA SER A 514 -12.94 -11.66 3.87
C SER A 514 -13.87 -12.51 4.73
N THR A 515 -13.66 -13.82 4.76
CA THR A 515 -14.46 -14.78 5.54
C THR A 515 -13.76 -15.29 6.80
N GLY A 516 -12.44 -15.07 6.90
CA GLY A 516 -11.60 -15.60 7.96
C GLY A 516 -11.24 -17.08 7.78
N GLU A 517 -11.44 -17.66 6.61
CA GLU A 517 -11.17 -19.08 6.32
C GLU A 517 -9.72 -19.31 5.93
N VAL A 518 -9.17 -20.42 6.44
CA VAL A 518 -7.84 -20.94 6.11
C VAL A 518 -8.03 -22.29 5.42
N MET A 519 -7.45 -22.47 4.25
CA MET A 519 -7.67 -23.64 3.38
C MET A 519 -6.35 -24.31 3.02
N LEU A 520 -6.38 -25.62 2.82
CA LEU A 520 -5.27 -26.41 2.28
C LEU A 520 -5.16 -26.23 0.76
N GLY A 521 -3.93 -26.14 0.28
CA GLY A 521 -3.63 -26.03 -1.14
C GLY A 521 -3.94 -24.66 -1.74
N SER A 522 -3.83 -24.57 -3.06
CA SER A 522 -4.19 -23.38 -3.82
C SER A 522 -5.66 -23.47 -4.27
N VAL A 523 -6.47 -22.48 -3.93
CA VAL A 523 -7.88 -22.41 -4.33
C VAL A 523 -8.02 -21.41 -5.49
N PRO A 524 -8.77 -21.75 -6.56
CA PRO A 524 -9.06 -20.84 -7.66
C PRO A 524 -9.71 -19.54 -7.20
N THR A 525 -9.37 -18.45 -7.89
CA THR A 525 -9.88 -17.12 -7.59
C THR A 525 -10.64 -16.53 -8.78
N VAL A 526 -11.59 -15.65 -8.50
CA VAL A 526 -12.39 -14.88 -9.49
C VAL A 526 -12.09 -13.41 -9.37
N GLN A 527 -12.10 -12.70 -10.48
CA GLN A 527 -11.97 -11.25 -10.48
C GLN A 527 -13.21 -10.60 -9.86
N PRO A 528 -13.09 -9.57 -9.03
CA PRO A 528 -14.23 -8.83 -8.50
C PRO A 528 -14.93 -8.05 -9.62
N GLU A 529 -16.25 -8.03 -9.60
CA GLU A 529 -17.04 -7.12 -10.45
C GLU A 529 -16.89 -5.69 -9.92
N LEU A 530 -16.55 -4.77 -10.82
CA LEU A 530 -16.37 -3.34 -10.52
C LEU A 530 -17.69 -2.58 -10.62
N VAL A 531 -18.65 -2.95 -9.77
CA VAL A 531 -20.01 -2.37 -9.72
C VAL A 531 -20.25 -1.62 -8.40
N GLY A 532 -21.37 -0.90 -8.29
CA GLY A 532 -21.75 -0.17 -7.08
C GLY A 532 -20.87 1.05 -6.81
N ASP A 533 -20.29 1.13 -5.60
CA ASP A 533 -19.51 2.29 -5.13
C ASP A 533 -18.33 2.61 -6.04
N PHE A 534 -17.67 1.58 -6.58
CA PHE A 534 -16.58 1.75 -7.55
C PHE A 534 -17.09 2.46 -8.82
N GLY A 535 -18.20 2.01 -9.39
CA GLY A 535 -18.80 2.64 -10.57
C GLY A 535 -19.21 4.09 -10.28
N THR A 536 -19.75 4.36 -9.09
CA THR A 536 -20.13 5.70 -8.64
C THR A 536 -18.91 6.64 -8.55
N LEU A 537 -17.86 6.21 -7.87
CA LEU A 537 -16.62 7.00 -7.75
C LEU A 537 -15.99 7.26 -9.12
N MET A 538 -15.93 6.23 -9.97
CA MET A 538 -15.35 6.36 -11.31
C MET A 538 -16.15 7.30 -12.21
N ALA A 539 -17.48 7.33 -12.09
CA ALA A 539 -18.32 8.29 -12.81
C ALA A 539 -18.04 9.74 -12.35
N TRP A 540 -17.84 9.95 -11.03
CA TRP A 540 -17.43 11.26 -10.51
C TRP A 540 -16.04 11.66 -11.02
N ALA A 541 -15.08 10.75 -10.98
CA ALA A 541 -13.73 10.96 -11.49
C ALA A 541 -13.72 11.32 -12.98
N ASP A 542 -14.45 10.56 -13.81
CA ASP A 542 -14.53 10.82 -15.25
C ASP A 542 -15.12 12.17 -15.59
N SER A 543 -16.03 12.69 -14.75
CA SER A 543 -16.60 14.03 -14.93
C SER A 543 -15.62 15.17 -14.67
N LYS A 544 -14.48 14.90 -14.04
CA LYS A 544 -13.48 15.89 -13.63
C LYS A 544 -12.17 15.82 -14.41
N ARG A 545 -11.80 14.65 -14.92
CA ARG A 545 -10.53 14.50 -15.64
C ARG A 545 -10.59 15.17 -17.02
N ARG A 546 -9.48 15.77 -17.41
CA ARG A 546 -9.21 16.28 -18.76
C ARG A 546 -8.48 15.23 -19.60
N LEU A 547 -7.46 14.61 -19.00
CA LEU A 547 -6.68 13.56 -19.66
C LEU A 547 -7.58 12.37 -20.05
N ARG A 548 -7.48 11.96 -21.32
CA ARG A 548 -8.04 10.68 -21.77
C ARG A 548 -7.21 9.53 -21.25
N VAL A 549 -7.83 8.39 -21.02
CA VAL A 549 -7.15 7.18 -20.56
C VAL A 549 -7.31 6.09 -21.60
N ARG A 550 -6.21 5.71 -22.23
CA ARG A 550 -6.11 4.61 -23.19
C ARG A 550 -5.42 3.41 -22.55
N THR A 551 -5.37 2.32 -23.29
CA THR A 551 -4.70 1.09 -22.83
C THR A 551 -3.55 0.68 -23.75
N ASN A 552 -2.58 -0.04 -23.18
CA ASN A 552 -1.59 -0.81 -23.91
C ASN A 552 -2.14 -2.24 -24.04
N ALA A 553 -2.53 -2.64 -25.22
CA ALA A 553 -3.15 -3.94 -25.46
C ALA A 553 -2.93 -4.42 -26.90
N GLU A 554 -2.61 -5.67 -27.05
CA GLU A 554 -2.35 -6.33 -28.32
C GLU A 554 -3.15 -7.63 -28.51
N THR A 555 -3.80 -8.14 -27.48
CA THR A 555 -4.64 -9.33 -27.56
C THR A 555 -6.12 -8.98 -27.44
N PRO A 556 -7.03 -9.77 -28.03
CA PRO A 556 -8.47 -9.56 -27.87
C PRO A 556 -8.94 -9.59 -26.42
N LEU A 557 -8.32 -10.41 -25.57
CA LEU A 557 -8.61 -10.49 -24.14
C LEU A 557 -8.26 -9.18 -23.43
N ASP A 558 -7.05 -8.68 -23.66
CA ASP A 558 -6.60 -7.41 -23.08
C ASP A 558 -7.48 -6.25 -23.50
N CYS A 559 -7.86 -6.21 -24.79
CA CYS A 559 -8.74 -5.18 -25.33
C CYS A 559 -10.13 -5.21 -24.68
N ARG A 560 -10.74 -6.39 -24.49
CA ARG A 560 -12.04 -6.55 -23.81
C ARG A 560 -11.94 -6.12 -22.35
N THR A 561 -10.94 -6.60 -21.64
CA THR A 561 -10.70 -6.23 -20.23
C THR A 561 -10.51 -4.71 -20.07
N ALA A 562 -9.68 -4.11 -20.92
CA ALA A 562 -9.47 -2.67 -20.86
C ALA A 562 -10.74 -1.88 -21.17
N ARG A 563 -11.56 -2.35 -22.13
CA ARG A 563 -12.85 -1.73 -22.45
C ARG A 563 -13.82 -1.79 -21.29
N GLU A 564 -13.89 -2.92 -20.60
CA GLU A 564 -14.70 -3.08 -19.38
C GLU A 564 -14.24 -2.14 -18.27
N PHE A 565 -12.94 -1.91 -18.17
CA PHE A 565 -12.35 -0.96 -17.23
C PHE A 565 -12.47 0.51 -17.65
N GLY A 566 -13.08 0.78 -18.82
CA GLY A 566 -13.39 2.13 -19.29
C GLY A 566 -12.26 2.80 -20.08
N ALA A 567 -11.39 2.03 -20.71
CA ALA A 567 -10.40 2.57 -21.64
C ALA A 567 -11.06 3.27 -22.84
N GLU A 568 -10.51 4.42 -23.23
CA GLU A 568 -11.03 5.28 -24.31
C GLU A 568 -10.25 5.09 -25.62
N GLY A 569 -9.64 3.93 -25.79
CA GLY A 569 -8.88 3.54 -26.96
C GLY A 569 -7.62 2.76 -26.63
N ILE A 570 -6.85 2.42 -27.64
CA ILE A 570 -5.52 1.85 -27.48
C ILE A 570 -4.48 2.94 -27.73
N GLY A 571 -3.57 3.15 -26.77
CA GLY A 571 -2.44 4.07 -26.91
C GLY A 571 -1.16 3.38 -27.37
N LEU A 572 -1.09 2.06 -27.24
CA LEU A 572 0.01 1.24 -27.76
C LEU A 572 -0.47 -0.20 -28.02
N CYS A 573 -0.44 -0.59 -29.29
CA CYS A 573 -0.50 -1.98 -29.72
C CYS A 573 0.89 -2.36 -30.28
N ARG A 574 1.58 -3.30 -29.60
CA ARG A 574 2.90 -3.79 -30.01
C ARG A 574 2.74 -4.93 -31.00
N THR A 575 3.09 -4.70 -32.25
CA THR A 575 2.92 -5.72 -33.31
C THR A 575 3.90 -6.89 -33.20
N GLU A 576 5.03 -6.71 -32.54
CA GLU A 576 6.00 -7.79 -32.29
C GLU A 576 5.43 -8.95 -31.49
N HIS A 577 4.55 -8.70 -30.54
CA HIS A 577 3.93 -9.76 -29.73
C HIS A 577 3.06 -10.70 -30.57
N MET A 578 2.49 -10.20 -31.66
CA MET A 578 1.72 -11.01 -32.59
C MET A 578 2.61 -11.99 -33.38
N PHE A 579 3.90 -11.69 -33.51
CA PHE A 579 4.84 -12.52 -34.27
C PHE A 579 5.44 -13.69 -33.49
N PHE A 580 5.36 -13.66 -32.17
CA PHE A 580 5.85 -14.75 -31.30
C PHE A 580 4.88 -15.95 -31.19
N ASP A 581 3.72 -15.89 -31.81
CA ASP A 581 2.79 -17.03 -31.87
C ASP A 581 3.45 -18.21 -32.57
N ALA A 582 3.29 -19.42 -32.01
CA ALA A 582 3.95 -20.64 -32.49
C ALA A 582 3.65 -20.98 -33.96
N ALA A 583 2.46 -20.62 -34.45
CA ALA A 583 2.09 -20.83 -35.85
C ALA A 583 2.75 -19.83 -36.81
N ARG A 584 3.11 -18.62 -36.31
CA ARG A 584 3.60 -17.49 -37.12
C ARG A 584 5.10 -17.35 -37.13
N ILE A 585 5.75 -17.71 -36.02
CA ILE A 585 7.20 -17.53 -35.84
C ILE A 585 8.02 -18.18 -36.96
N ALA A 586 7.54 -19.29 -37.53
CA ALA A 586 8.19 -19.94 -38.66
C ALA A 586 8.25 -19.05 -39.90
N SER A 587 7.18 -18.32 -40.23
CA SER A 587 7.12 -17.38 -41.35
C SER A 587 7.96 -16.13 -41.11
N VAL A 588 8.01 -15.64 -39.85
CA VAL A 588 8.88 -14.55 -39.41
C VAL A 588 10.35 -14.94 -39.60
N ARG A 589 10.72 -16.12 -39.14
CA ARG A 589 12.08 -16.66 -39.31
C ARG A 589 12.45 -16.85 -40.80
N GLN A 590 11.50 -17.33 -41.65
CA GLN A 590 11.72 -17.40 -43.09
C GLN A 590 11.99 -16.01 -43.71
N MET A 591 11.26 -14.98 -43.31
CA MET A 591 11.49 -13.61 -43.73
C MET A 591 12.88 -13.11 -43.32
N ILE A 592 13.34 -13.38 -42.10
CA ILE A 592 14.65 -12.96 -41.60
C ILE A 592 15.80 -13.71 -42.29
N LEU A 593 15.60 -14.98 -42.62
CA LEU A 593 16.61 -15.81 -43.27
C LEU A 593 16.69 -15.59 -44.79
N ALA A 594 15.71 -14.89 -45.40
CA ALA A 594 15.70 -14.61 -46.83
C ALA A 594 16.88 -13.72 -47.24
N GLU A 595 17.55 -14.09 -48.30
CA GLU A 595 18.75 -13.39 -48.78
C GLU A 595 18.40 -12.13 -49.60
N ASP A 596 17.20 -12.07 -50.20
CA ASP A 596 16.76 -10.98 -51.04
C ASP A 596 15.34 -10.49 -50.71
N GLU A 597 14.93 -9.37 -51.31
CA GLU A 597 13.60 -8.77 -51.12
C GLU A 597 12.47 -9.71 -51.55
N GLY A 598 12.67 -10.45 -52.64
CA GLY A 598 11.67 -11.39 -53.15
C GLY A 598 11.34 -12.49 -52.19
N GLY A 599 12.37 -13.06 -51.57
CA GLY A 599 12.20 -14.08 -50.51
C GLY A 599 11.51 -13.50 -49.26
N ARG A 600 11.87 -12.28 -48.84
CA ARG A 600 11.22 -11.59 -47.73
C ARG A 600 9.74 -11.33 -47.99
N ARG A 601 9.42 -10.79 -49.17
CA ARG A 601 8.02 -10.55 -49.59
C ARG A 601 7.19 -11.83 -49.62
N ALA A 602 7.77 -12.93 -50.12
CA ALA A 602 7.09 -14.22 -50.13
C ALA A 602 6.73 -14.73 -48.71
N ALA A 603 7.61 -14.52 -47.73
CA ALA A 603 7.35 -14.85 -46.36
C ALA A 603 6.31 -13.91 -45.72
N LEU A 604 6.42 -12.60 -45.99
CA LEU A 604 5.48 -11.57 -45.51
C LEU A 604 4.05 -11.78 -46.01
N LEU A 605 3.88 -12.28 -47.26
CA LEU A 605 2.56 -12.64 -47.81
C LEU A 605 1.85 -13.74 -47.02
N LYS A 606 2.59 -14.58 -46.28
CA LYS A 606 2.01 -15.59 -45.40
C LYS A 606 1.52 -14.97 -44.09
N LEU A 607 2.19 -13.93 -43.56
CA LEU A 607 1.86 -13.21 -42.34
C LEU A 607 0.72 -12.22 -42.52
N LEU A 608 0.56 -11.65 -43.70
CA LEU A 608 -0.43 -10.60 -43.98
C LEU A 608 -1.86 -10.98 -43.58
N PRO A 609 -2.44 -12.14 -43.99
CA PRO A 609 -3.81 -12.48 -43.61
C PRO A 609 -3.99 -12.71 -42.13
N GLU A 610 -2.98 -13.23 -41.44
CA GLU A 610 -3.01 -13.47 -40.01
C GLU A 610 -3.00 -12.16 -39.25
N GLN A 611 -2.08 -11.25 -39.57
CA GLN A 611 -1.99 -9.96 -38.89
C GLN A 611 -3.21 -9.07 -39.21
N ARG A 612 -3.75 -9.14 -40.42
CA ARG A 612 -5.02 -8.50 -40.77
C ARG A 612 -6.16 -8.99 -39.87
N SER A 613 -6.26 -10.30 -39.65
CA SER A 613 -7.29 -10.90 -38.78
C SER A 613 -7.18 -10.41 -37.33
N ASP A 614 -5.97 -10.26 -36.81
CA ASP A 614 -5.73 -9.70 -35.48
C ASP A 614 -6.25 -8.27 -35.40
N PHE A 615 -5.90 -7.42 -36.34
CA PHE A 615 -6.36 -6.03 -36.36
C PHE A 615 -7.87 -5.94 -36.55
N GLU A 616 -8.50 -6.80 -37.35
CA GLU A 616 -9.96 -6.84 -37.49
C GLU A 616 -10.64 -7.10 -36.13
N GLU A 617 -10.14 -8.07 -35.36
CA GLU A 617 -10.69 -8.39 -34.05
C GLU A 617 -10.51 -7.20 -33.05
N ILE A 618 -9.31 -6.62 -33.01
CA ILE A 618 -9.03 -5.45 -32.18
C ILE A 618 -9.94 -4.28 -32.55
N PHE A 619 -10.10 -3.97 -33.84
CA PHE A 619 -10.95 -2.88 -34.32
C PHE A 619 -12.42 -3.10 -33.98
N ARG A 620 -12.92 -4.34 -34.06
CA ARG A 620 -14.30 -4.65 -33.65
C ARG A 620 -14.50 -4.44 -32.14
N ILE A 621 -13.55 -4.87 -31.31
CA ILE A 621 -13.63 -4.67 -29.86
C ILE A 621 -13.57 -3.19 -29.51
N MET A 622 -12.73 -2.42 -30.21
CA MET A 622 -12.52 -0.98 -29.99
C MET A 622 -13.35 -0.09 -30.90
N ALA A 623 -14.49 -0.57 -31.38
CA ALA A 623 -15.36 0.20 -32.29
C ALA A 623 -15.60 1.63 -31.79
N GLY A 624 -15.42 2.62 -32.66
CA GLY A 624 -15.56 4.06 -32.36
C GLY A 624 -14.44 4.70 -31.54
N LEU A 625 -13.41 3.94 -31.18
CA LEU A 625 -12.29 4.44 -30.39
C LEU A 625 -10.98 4.41 -31.18
N PRO A 626 -10.03 5.32 -30.89
CA PRO A 626 -8.73 5.33 -31.55
C PRO A 626 -7.90 4.11 -31.15
N VAL A 627 -7.19 3.56 -32.14
CA VAL A 627 -6.27 2.43 -31.96
C VAL A 627 -4.91 2.80 -32.50
N THR A 628 -3.95 3.06 -31.61
CA THR A 628 -2.57 3.35 -31.96
C THR A 628 -1.79 2.05 -32.13
N ILE A 629 -1.31 1.79 -33.32
CA ILE A 629 -0.57 0.59 -33.69
C ILE A 629 0.88 0.97 -33.99
N ARG A 630 1.80 0.44 -33.20
CA ARG A 630 3.24 0.61 -33.41
C ARG A 630 3.72 -0.40 -34.44
N LEU A 631 4.37 0.09 -35.50
CA LEU A 631 5.03 -0.77 -36.45
C LEU A 631 6.19 -1.51 -35.78
N LEU A 632 6.65 -2.61 -36.40
CA LEU A 632 7.66 -3.50 -35.85
C LEU A 632 8.88 -2.74 -35.32
N ASP A 633 9.21 -2.95 -34.05
CA ASP A 633 10.25 -2.22 -33.33
C ASP A 633 11.51 -3.03 -33.01
N PRO A 634 11.44 -4.26 -32.46
CA PRO A 634 12.65 -4.95 -32.01
C PRO A 634 13.56 -5.38 -33.18
N PRO A 635 14.87 -5.56 -32.91
CA PRO A 635 15.81 -6.08 -33.91
C PRO A 635 15.44 -7.51 -34.33
N LEU A 636 15.76 -7.87 -35.57
CA LEU A 636 15.34 -9.17 -36.11
C LEU A 636 15.93 -10.37 -35.41
N HIS A 637 17.10 -10.24 -34.77
CA HIS A 637 17.73 -11.36 -34.08
C HIS A 637 16.90 -11.85 -32.86
N GLU A 638 16.02 -11.02 -32.28
CA GLU A 638 15.16 -11.45 -31.17
C GLU A 638 14.17 -12.54 -31.55
N PHE A 639 13.83 -12.66 -32.84
CA PHE A 639 12.94 -13.70 -33.34
C PHE A 639 13.67 -14.99 -33.72
N LEU A 640 15.00 -14.98 -33.71
CA LEU A 640 15.82 -16.10 -34.13
C LEU A 640 16.08 -17.09 -32.97
N PRO A 641 16.32 -18.36 -33.26
CA PRO A 641 16.60 -19.37 -32.26
C PRO A 641 17.92 -19.11 -31.53
N HIS A 642 17.99 -19.60 -30.29
CA HIS A 642 19.16 -19.46 -29.42
C HIS A 642 19.82 -20.79 -29.02
N SER A 643 19.19 -21.94 -29.31
CA SER A 643 19.72 -23.27 -28.98
C SER A 643 20.04 -24.09 -30.24
N GLU A 644 20.95 -25.09 -30.10
CA GLU A 644 21.32 -26.02 -31.19
C GLU A 644 20.10 -26.84 -31.71
N GLU A 645 19.19 -27.21 -30.83
CA GLU A 645 17.97 -27.95 -31.17
C GLU A 645 17.04 -27.07 -32.01
N GLU A 646 16.83 -25.82 -31.60
CA GLU A 646 16.03 -24.86 -32.37
C GLU A 646 16.66 -24.51 -33.73
N PHE A 647 18.00 -24.46 -33.85
CA PHE A 647 18.65 -24.23 -35.15
C PHE A 647 18.29 -25.31 -36.15
N ALA A 648 18.28 -26.55 -35.72
CA ALA A 648 17.92 -27.69 -36.59
C ALA A 648 16.43 -27.64 -37.00
N GLU A 649 15.54 -27.30 -36.11
CA GLU A 649 14.10 -27.15 -36.39
C GLU A 649 13.83 -26.03 -37.38
N VAL A 650 14.43 -24.86 -37.16
CA VAL A 650 14.29 -23.68 -38.03
C VAL A 650 14.89 -23.96 -39.42
N ALA A 651 16.04 -24.64 -39.48
CA ALA A 651 16.68 -25.02 -40.71
C ALA A 651 15.78 -25.97 -41.54
N ALA A 652 15.19 -26.96 -40.92
CA ALA A 652 14.26 -27.89 -41.55
C ALA A 652 13.00 -27.16 -42.06
N ALA A 653 12.41 -26.28 -41.26
CA ALA A 653 11.21 -25.50 -41.63
C ALA A 653 11.47 -24.50 -42.75
N ALA A 654 12.64 -23.90 -42.77
CA ALA A 654 13.06 -22.94 -43.81
C ALA A 654 13.65 -23.56 -45.08
N GLY A 655 13.92 -24.87 -45.06
CA GLY A 655 14.53 -25.59 -46.19
C GLY A 655 16.00 -25.23 -46.45
N VAL A 656 16.72 -24.80 -45.38
CA VAL A 656 18.14 -24.41 -45.42
C VAL A 656 18.97 -25.29 -44.51
N GLY A 657 20.31 -25.20 -44.60
CA GLY A 657 21.19 -25.91 -43.69
C GLY A 657 21.28 -25.23 -42.31
N ALA A 658 21.47 -26.01 -41.24
CA ALA A 658 21.62 -25.49 -39.90
C ALA A 658 22.77 -24.48 -39.76
N GLU A 659 23.86 -24.72 -40.49
CA GLU A 659 25.01 -23.79 -40.53
C GLU A 659 24.65 -22.42 -41.17
N THR A 660 23.68 -22.39 -42.10
CA THR A 660 23.18 -21.14 -42.66
C THR A 660 22.40 -20.35 -41.63
N VAL A 661 21.58 -21.03 -40.84
CA VAL A 661 20.84 -20.41 -39.72
C VAL A 661 21.81 -19.83 -38.68
N LYS A 662 22.79 -20.61 -38.24
CA LYS A 662 23.82 -20.18 -37.29
C LYS A 662 24.60 -18.97 -37.78
N ARG A 663 25.04 -19.01 -39.03
CA ARG A 663 25.74 -17.88 -39.67
C ARG A 663 24.86 -16.63 -39.66
N ARG A 664 23.59 -16.74 -40.02
CA ARG A 664 22.67 -15.61 -40.07
C ARG A 664 22.36 -15.03 -38.69
N VAL A 665 22.20 -15.91 -37.71
CA VAL A 665 22.06 -15.49 -36.31
C VAL A 665 23.29 -14.72 -35.83
N SER A 666 24.49 -15.21 -36.14
CA SER A 666 25.74 -14.53 -35.78
C SER A 666 25.91 -13.19 -36.52
N GLU A 667 25.49 -13.09 -37.77
CA GLU A 667 25.55 -11.85 -38.58
C GLU A 667 24.61 -10.77 -38.06
N LEU A 668 23.42 -11.20 -37.54
CA LEU A 668 22.38 -10.29 -37.06
C LEU A 668 22.52 -9.97 -35.57
N HIS A 669 23.37 -10.71 -34.85
CA HIS A 669 23.57 -10.48 -33.41
C HIS A 669 24.12 -9.07 -33.17
N GLU A 670 23.44 -8.34 -32.27
CA GLU A 670 23.83 -6.98 -31.93
C GLU A 670 24.38 -6.94 -30.49
N PHE A 671 25.49 -6.20 -30.32
CA PHE A 671 26.10 -5.99 -29.00
C PHE A 671 25.27 -5.09 -28.10
N ASN A 672 24.51 -4.17 -28.68
CA ASN A 672 23.58 -3.30 -27.99
C ASN A 672 22.27 -3.20 -28.80
N PRO A 673 21.35 -4.15 -28.60
CA PRO A 673 20.08 -4.22 -29.33
C PRO A 673 19.21 -2.96 -29.21
N MET A 674 19.26 -2.27 -28.06
CA MET A 674 18.51 -1.05 -27.84
C MET A 674 18.90 0.09 -28.77
N LEU A 675 20.16 0.17 -29.16
CA LEU A 675 20.72 1.22 -30.02
C LEU A 675 21.00 0.76 -31.47
N GLY A 676 20.60 -0.45 -31.82
CA GLY A 676 20.96 -1.13 -33.04
C GLY A 676 20.00 -0.94 -34.22
N HIS A 677 19.91 -1.98 -35.05
CA HIS A 677 19.10 -2.06 -36.25
C HIS A 677 17.67 -2.45 -35.95
N ARG A 678 16.88 -1.54 -35.42
CA ARG A 678 15.49 -1.71 -35.00
C ARG A 678 14.62 -0.51 -35.39
N GLY A 679 13.31 -0.64 -35.21
CA GLY A 679 12.36 0.43 -35.41
C GLY A 679 12.35 1.00 -36.83
N CYS A 680 12.30 2.31 -36.95
CA CYS A 680 12.29 2.98 -38.25
C CYS A 680 13.54 2.69 -39.13
N ARG A 681 14.70 2.38 -38.49
CA ARG A 681 15.93 1.98 -39.20
C ARG A 681 15.70 0.69 -39.98
N LEU A 682 15.02 -0.27 -39.36
CA LEU A 682 14.62 -1.53 -40.00
C LEU A 682 13.59 -1.27 -41.11
N GLY A 683 12.59 -0.42 -40.85
CA GLY A 683 11.60 -0.05 -41.87
C GLY A 683 12.14 0.74 -43.06
N ILE A 684 13.29 1.38 -42.92
CA ILE A 684 13.99 2.05 -44.03
C ILE A 684 14.81 1.06 -44.84
N THR A 685 15.52 0.14 -44.21
CA THR A 685 16.38 -0.85 -44.84
C THR A 685 15.61 -2.03 -45.45
N TYR A 686 14.48 -2.40 -44.85
CA TYR A 686 13.57 -3.45 -45.31
C TYR A 686 12.13 -2.92 -45.35
N PRO A 687 11.82 -1.99 -46.24
CA PRO A 687 10.53 -1.29 -46.31
C PRO A 687 9.34 -2.21 -46.53
N GLU A 688 9.53 -3.37 -47.13
CA GLU A 688 8.50 -4.39 -47.34
C GLU A 688 7.87 -4.88 -46.06
N ILE A 689 8.58 -4.84 -44.92
CA ILE A 689 8.03 -5.22 -43.59
C ILE A 689 6.94 -4.22 -43.18
N TYR A 690 7.25 -2.94 -43.22
CA TYR A 690 6.31 -1.87 -42.87
C TYR A 690 5.18 -1.72 -43.90
N GLU A 691 5.47 -1.97 -45.18
CA GLU A 691 4.45 -2.02 -46.23
C GLU A 691 3.40 -3.12 -45.93
N MET A 692 3.85 -4.33 -45.56
CA MET A 692 2.95 -5.43 -45.19
C MET A 692 2.11 -5.07 -44.00
N GLN A 693 2.70 -4.51 -42.94
CA GLN A 693 1.97 -4.12 -41.72
C GLN A 693 0.94 -3.02 -41.99
N ALA A 694 1.32 -1.98 -42.73
CA ALA A 694 0.39 -0.92 -43.12
C ALA A 694 -0.77 -1.47 -43.96
N ARG A 695 -0.49 -2.37 -44.91
CA ARG A 695 -1.52 -3.05 -45.69
C ARG A 695 -2.47 -3.84 -44.81
N ALA A 696 -1.96 -4.62 -43.85
CA ALA A 696 -2.79 -5.36 -42.91
C ALA A 696 -3.71 -4.45 -42.08
N ILE A 697 -3.19 -3.33 -41.61
CA ILE A 697 -3.96 -2.33 -40.84
C ILE A 697 -5.11 -1.75 -41.67
N PHE A 698 -4.83 -1.30 -42.88
CA PHE A 698 -5.84 -0.64 -43.70
C PHE A 698 -6.85 -1.61 -44.32
N GLU A 699 -6.44 -2.82 -44.71
CA GLU A 699 -7.36 -3.86 -45.14
C GLU A 699 -8.33 -4.25 -44.01
N ALA A 700 -7.82 -4.42 -42.78
CA ALA A 700 -8.64 -4.70 -41.60
C ALA A 700 -9.59 -3.56 -41.26
N ALA A 701 -9.12 -2.32 -41.30
CA ALA A 701 -9.93 -1.14 -41.04
C ALA A 701 -11.09 -0.99 -42.03
N VAL A 702 -10.84 -1.17 -43.34
CA VAL A 702 -11.87 -1.14 -44.37
C VAL A 702 -12.86 -2.29 -44.22
N ALA A 703 -12.40 -3.50 -43.92
CA ALA A 703 -13.26 -4.67 -43.67
C ALA A 703 -14.21 -4.40 -42.50
N VAL A 704 -13.70 -3.96 -41.36
CA VAL A 704 -14.53 -3.66 -40.18
C VAL A 704 -15.51 -2.49 -40.42
N ALA A 705 -15.10 -1.45 -41.13
CA ALA A 705 -15.96 -0.32 -41.50
C ALA A 705 -17.17 -0.76 -42.31
N ARG A 706 -17.01 -1.74 -43.20
CA ARG A 706 -18.10 -2.32 -43.97
C ARG A 706 -19.07 -3.14 -43.15
N ASP A 707 -18.52 -3.95 -42.23
CA ASP A 707 -19.33 -4.93 -41.47
C ASP A 707 -20.03 -4.28 -40.28
N ALA A 708 -19.38 -3.39 -39.56
CA ALA A 708 -19.84 -2.88 -38.27
C ALA A 708 -20.62 -1.56 -38.36
N GLY A 709 -20.60 -0.87 -39.49
CA GLY A 709 -21.26 0.44 -39.73
C GLY A 709 -20.60 1.60 -38.98
N GLU A 710 -19.61 1.36 -38.13
CA GLU A 710 -18.77 2.34 -37.46
C GLU A 710 -17.32 2.13 -37.83
N ALA A 711 -16.70 3.12 -38.46
CA ALA A 711 -15.36 3.01 -38.95
C ALA A 711 -14.34 3.02 -37.77
N PRO A 712 -13.35 2.12 -37.76
CA PRO A 712 -12.24 2.21 -36.81
C PRO A 712 -11.39 3.45 -37.09
N ILE A 713 -10.66 3.91 -36.06
CA ILE A 713 -9.79 5.08 -36.13
C ILE A 713 -8.33 4.61 -35.95
N PRO A 714 -7.67 4.11 -37.01
CA PRO A 714 -6.29 3.67 -36.90
C PRO A 714 -5.33 4.85 -36.72
N GLU A 715 -4.41 4.73 -35.78
CA GLU A 715 -3.29 5.64 -35.58
C GLU A 715 -1.98 4.85 -35.79
N VAL A 716 -1.30 5.04 -36.91
CA VAL A 716 -0.08 4.30 -37.24
C VAL A 716 1.12 5.02 -36.62
N MET A 717 1.84 4.34 -35.74
CA MET A 717 2.95 4.90 -34.98
C MET A 717 4.28 4.34 -35.45
N VAL A 718 5.19 5.23 -35.83
CA VAL A 718 6.56 4.89 -36.25
C VAL A 718 7.50 4.94 -35.04
N PRO A 719 8.14 3.82 -34.67
CA PRO A 719 9.05 3.78 -33.52
C PRO A 719 10.44 4.30 -33.82
N LEU A 720 11.17 4.73 -32.81
CA LEU A 720 12.62 5.04 -32.81
C LEU A 720 13.07 6.16 -33.78
N VAL A 721 12.17 7.06 -34.11
CA VAL A 721 12.47 8.19 -35.00
C VAL A 721 13.43 9.17 -34.32
N ALA A 722 14.54 9.49 -34.97
CA ALA A 722 15.50 10.50 -34.54
C ALA A 722 15.48 11.76 -35.38
N THR A 723 15.03 11.66 -36.66
CA THR A 723 15.06 12.76 -37.63
C THR A 723 13.75 12.88 -38.39
N ARG A 724 13.44 14.10 -38.86
CA ARG A 724 12.32 14.33 -39.77
C ARG A 724 12.38 13.46 -41.03
N ALA A 725 13.57 13.29 -41.59
CA ALA A 725 13.76 12.53 -42.84
C ALA A 725 13.36 11.06 -42.69
N GLU A 726 13.69 10.43 -41.56
CA GLU A 726 13.25 9.06 -41.27
C GLU A 726 11.73 8.96 -41.24
N LEU A 727 11.05 9.85 -40.50
CA LEU A 727 9.60 9.85 -40.44
C LEU A 727 8.97 10.10 -41.79
N LYS A 728 9.50 11.04 -42.56
CA LYS A 728 9.00 11.38 -43.92
C LYS A 728 9.02 10.17 -44.84
N ILE A 729 10.13 9.45 -44.89
CA ILE A 729 10.28 8.26 -45.77
C ILE A 729 9.23 7.19 -45.38
N ILE A 730 9.10 6.92 -44.10
CA ILE A 730 8.16 5.91 -43.62
C ILE A 730 6.70 6.38 -43.81
N ARG A 731 6.40 7.66 -43.55
CA ARG A 731 5.07 8.22 -43.79
C ARG A 731 4.64 8.12 -45.24
N GLU A 732 5.51 8.48 -46.16
CA GLU A 732 5.25 8.34 -47.59
C GLU A 732 4.98 6.88 -48.00
N LEU A 733 5.65 5.91 -47.36
CA LEU A 733 5.39 4.49 -47.57
C LEU A 733 4.00 4.12 -47.06
N ILE A 734 3.63 4.55 -45.84
CA ILE A 734 2.31 4.26 -45.22
C ILE A 734 1.20 4.88 -46.06
N ASP A 735 1.31 6.17 -46.46
CA ASP A 735 0.28 6.88 -47.21
C ASP A 735 0.08 6.26 -48.61
N ARG A 736 1.15 5.86 -49.27
CA ARG A 736 1.09 5.15 -50.55
C ARG A 736 0.42 3.79 -50.44
N THR A 737 0.74 3.05 -49.37
CA THR A 737 0.11 1.74 -49.08
C THR A 737 -1.37 1.88 -48.75
N ALA A 738 -1.74 2.89 -47.99
CA ALA A 738 -3.15 3.20 -47.69
C ALA A 738 -3.92 3.53 -48.98
N ALA A 739 -3.37 4.40 -49.83
CA ALA A 739 -3.99 4.77 -51.09
C ALA A 739 -4.23 3.55 -51.99
N ALA A 740 -3.25 2.64 -52.10
CA ALA A 740 -3.39 1.43 -52.89
C ALA A 740 -4.48 0.50 -52.31
N VAL A 741 -4.53 0.29 -51.01
CA VAL A 741 -5.58 -0.54 -50.37
C VAL A 741 -6.95 0.08 -50.58
N PHE A 742 -7.08 1.40 -50.42
CA PHE A 742 -8.38 2.07 -50.60
C PHE A 742 -8.89 2.01 -52.03
N GLU A 743 -7.99 2.15 -52.99
CA GLU A 743 -8.34 1.96 -54.41
C GLU A 743 -8.77 0.52 -54.70
N GLU A 744 -8.00 -0.47 -54.28
CA GLU A 744 -8.29 -1.90 -54.46
C GLU A 744 -9.60 -2.30 -53.79
N GLN A 745 -9.89 -1.75 -52.60
CA GLN A 745 -11.07 -2.09 -51.84
C GLN A 745 -12.29 -1.25 -52.19
N GLY A 746 -12.13 -0.14 -52.91
CA GLY A 746 -13.20 0.80 -53.26
C GLY A 746 -13.86 1.47 -52.05
N ALA A 747 -13.12 1.62 -50.98
CA ALA A 747 -13.56 2.27 -49.72
C ALA A 747 -12.34 2.83 -48.97
N SER A 748 -12.56 3.86 -48.15
CA SER A 748 -11.50 4.49 -47.37
C SER A 748 -11.92 4.69 -45.93
N VAL A 749 -10.94 4.76 -45.04
CA VAL A 749 -11.10 5.14 -43.65
C VAL A 749 -10.18 6.32 -43.31
N GLU A 750 -10.58 7.13 -42.33
CA GLU A 750 -9.70 8.16 -41.78
C GLU A 750 -8.62 7.50 -40.92
N TYR A 751 -7.39 8.00 -40.96
CA TYR A 751 -6.29 7.51 -40.15
C TYR A 751 -5.32 8.64 -39.81
N LEU A 752 -4.47 8.42 -38.81
CA LEU A 752 -3.37 9.31 -38.45
C LEU A 752 -2.04 8.57 -38.58
N VAL A 753 -1.00 9.31 -38.95
CA VAL A 753 0.39 8.84 -38.91
C VAL A 753 1.15 9.73 -37.91
N GLY A 754 1.79 9.11 -36.94
CA GLY A 754 2.61 9.80 -35.95
C GLY A 754 3.83 8.99 -35.56
N THR A 755 4.49 9.43 -34.52
CA THR A 755 5.73 8.80 -34.08
C THR A 755 5.80 8.65 -32.56
N MET A 756 6.58 7.69 -32.13
CA MET A 756 7.04 7.60 -30.75
C MET A 756 8.21 8.57 -30.53
N ILE A 757 8.12 9.40 -29.51
CA ILE A 757 9.23 10.23 -29.03
C ILE A 757 9.87 9.48 -27.88
N GLU A 758 11.00 8.85 -28.16
CA GLU A 758 11.68 7.96 -27.21
C GLU A 758 13.21 8.11 -27.21
N LEU A 759 13.71 9.03 -28.04
CA LEU A 759 15.11 9.41 -28.06
C LEU A 759 15.27 10.88 -27.69
N PRO A 760 16.28 11.25 -26.88
CA PRO A 760 16.54 12.65 -26.52
C PRO A 760 16.67 13.57 -27.74
N ARG A 761 17.32 13.11 -28.83
CA ARG A 761 17.41 13.88 -30.07
C ARG A 761 16.03 14.19 -30.66
N ALA A 762 15.12 13.23 -30.69
CA ALA A 762 13.78 13.44 -31.20
C ALA A 762 13.03 14.50 -30.37
N ALA A 763 13.15 14.47 -29.06
CA ALA A 763 12.57 15.46 -28.17
C ALA A 763 13.14 16.87 -28.44
N LEU A 764 14.46 16.98 -28.59
CA LEU A 764 15.13 18.24 -28.89
C LEU A 764 14.79 18.80 -30.30
N ARG A 765 14.48 17.95 -31.26
CA ARG A 765 14.13 18.31 -32.64
C ARG A 765 12.65 18.08 -32.95
N ALA A 766 11.80 18.09 -31.94
CA ALA A 766 10.37 17.81 -32.06
C ALA A 766 9.65 18.76 -33.04
N ALA A 767 10.08 20.01 -33.14
CA ALA A 767 9.53 20.97 -34.13
C ALA A 767 9.67 20.44 -35.56
N ASP A 768 10.86 19.95 -35.94
CA ASP A 768 11.10 19.42 -37.28
C ASP A 768 10.26 18.14 -37.54
N ILE A 769 10.18 17.27 -36.52
CA ILE A 769 9.44 16.00 -36.63
C ILE A 769 7.94 16.26 -36.70
N ALA A 770 7.43 17.28 -36.02
CA ALA A 770 6.01 17.66 -36.02
C ALA A 770 5.51 18.10 -37.41
N GLU A 771 6.40 18.54 -38.32
CA GLU A 771 6.01 18.85 -39.69
C GLU A 771 5.45 17.62 -40.44
N GLU A 772 5.94 16.42 -40.07
CA GLU A 772 5.51 15.15 -40.69
C GLU A 772 4.55 14.34 -39.77
N ALA A 773 4.51 14.55 -38.47
CA ALA A 773 3.69 13.80 -37.52
C ALA A 773 2.32 14.46 -37.33
N GLN A 774 1.29 13.64 -37.11
CA GLN A 774 -0.05 14.07 -36.71
C GLN A 774 -0.28 13.84 -35.21
N PHE A 775 0.57 13.04 -34.56
CA PHE A 775 0.60 12.86 -33.11
C PHE A 775 2.01 12.47 -32.63
N PHE A 776 2.29 12.75 -31.36
CA PHE A 776 3.42 12.21 -30.62
C PHE A 776 2.93 11.30 -29.51
N SER A 777 3.58 10.15 -29.35
CA SER A 777 3.44 9.29 -28.19
C SER A 777 4.80 9.16 -27.51
N PHE A 778 4.92 9.59 -26.27
CA PHE A 778 6.16 9.50 -25.52
C PHE A 778 6.40 8.06 -25.06
N GLY A 779 7.42 7.40 -25.62
CA GLY A 779 7.90 6.08 -25.22
C GLY A 779 8.84 6.20 -24.04
N THR A 780 8.30 6.42 -22.87
CA THR A 780 9.06 6.80 -21.68
C THR A 780 9.99 5.72 -21.15
N ASN A 781 9.78 4.44 -21.48
CA ASN A 781 10.74 3.39 -21.15
C ASN A 781 12.10 3.65 -21.83
N ASP A 782 12.12 3.78 -23.15
CA ASP A 782 13.33 4.02 -23.92
C ASP A 782 13.87 5.44 -23.72
N LEU A 783 12.98 6.43 -23.57
CA LEU A 783 13.40 7.80 -23.28
C LEU A 783 14.14 7.91 -21.95
N THR A 784 13.67 7.19 -20.91
CA THR A 784 14.35 7.10 -19.61
C THR A 784 15.72 6.44 -19.73
N GLN A 785 15.78 5.28 -20.39
CA GLN A 785 17.03 4.56 -20.61
C GLN A 785 18.08 5.42 -21.34
N THR A 786 17.67 6.09 -22.40
CA THR A 786 18.58 6.89 -23.22
C THR A 786 18.97 8.21 -22.57
N THR A 787 18.09 8.81 -21.80
CA THR A 787 18.38 10.06 -21.07
C THR A 787 19.33 9.83 -19.91
N LEU A 788 19.10 8.77 -19.13
CA LEU A 788 19.94 8.45 -17.99
C LEU A 788 21.20 7.62 -18.36
N GLY A 789 21.23 7.05 -19.56
CA GLY A 789 22.30 6.13 -19.99
C GLY A 789 22.30 4.83 -19.18
N VAL A 790 21.11 4.34 -18.80
CA VAL A 790 20.92 3.16 -17.94
C VAL A 790 20.07 2.13 -18.65
N SER A 791 20.52 0.89 -18.71
CA SER A 791 19.70 -0.24 -19.17
C SER A 791 18.73 -0.66 -18.09
N ARG A 792 17.45 -0.76 -18.41
CA ARG A 792 16.41 -1.24 -17.48
C ARG A 792 16.71 -2.65 -16.99
N ASP A 793 17.18 -3.52 -17.85
CA ASP A 793 17.44 -4.94 -17.55
C ASP A 793 18.65 -5.11 -16.62
N ASP A 794 19.64 -4.19 -16.69
CA ASP A 794 20.83 -4.21 -15.87
C ASP A 794 20.73 -3.35 -14.59
N ALA A 795 19.78 -2.45 -14.53
CA ALA A 795 19.65 -1.46 -13.45
C ALA A 795 19.40 -2.07 -12.07
N GLY A 796 18.77 -3.24 -11.98
CA GLY A 796 18.45 -3.93 -10.72
C GLY A 796 19.66 -4.16 -9.80
N ARG A 797 20.87 -4.15 -10.33
CA ARG A 797 22.12 -4.34 -9.57
C ARG A 797 22.51 -3.14 -8.70
N PHE A 798 22.09 -1.93 -9.03
CA PHE A 798 22.52 -0.71 -8.35
C PHE A 798 21.39 0.28 -8.05
N LEU A 799 20.29 0.22 -8.75
CA LEU A 799 19.21 1.21 -8.68
C LEU A 799 18.56 1.29 -7.29
N THR A 800 18.39 0.14 -6.62
CA THR A 800 17.91 0.09 -5.24
C THR A 800 18.81 0.90 -4.30
N GLN A 801 20.14 0.77 -4.44
CA GLN A 801 21.09 1.55 -3.63
C GLN A 801 21.04 3.05 -3.96
N TYR A 802 20.76 3.43 -5.21
CA TYR A 802 20.58 4.82 -5.60
C TYR A 802 19.37 5.47 -4.94
N VAL A 803 18.27 4.74 -4.84
CA VAL A 803 17.08 5.20 -4.12
C VAL A 803 17.34 5.26 -2.61
N GLU A 804 17.97 4.24 -2.02
CA GLU A 804 18.33 4.20 -0.60
C GLU A 804 19.26 5.35 -0.18
N LYS A 805 20.18 5.75 -1.07
CA LYS A 805 21.08 6.88 -0.85
C LYS A 805 20.47 8.24 -1.18
N GLY A 806 19.25 8.27 -1.66
CA GLY A 806 18.56 9.51 -2.05
C GLY A 806 19.10 10.17 -3.32
N ILE A 807 19.82 9.41 -4.19
CA ILE A 807 20.29 9.90 -5.49
C ILE A 807 19.09 10.06 -6.43
N PHE A 808 18.20 9.08 -6.43
CA PHE A 808 16.86 9.20 -6.99
C PHE A 808 15.84 9.20 -5.86
N ALA A 809 14.85 10.07 -5.93
CA ALA A 809 13.74 10.08 -4.98
C ALA A 809 12.89 8.80 -5.09
N ARG A 810 12.79 8.24 -6.29
CA ARG A 810 12.09 7.00 -6.64
C ARG A 810 12.79 6.33 -7.82
N ASP A 811 12.43 5.07 -8.08
CA ASP A 811 12.88 4.36 -9.28
C ASP A 811 12.38 5.09 -10.54
N PRO A 812 13.28 5.58 -11.42
CA PRO A 812 12.92 6.34 -12.62
C PRO A 812 12.19 5.50 -13.69
N PHE A 813 12.17 4.17 -13.58
CA PHE A 813 11.37 3.28 -14.43
C PHE A 813 9.95 3.05 -13.91
N VAL A 814 9.67 3.43 -12.66
CA VAL A 814 8.33 3.39 -12.05
C VAL A 814 7.65 4.75 -12.17
N SER A 815 8.34 5.82 -11.79
CA SER A 815 7.85 7.20 -11.85
C SER A 815 8.78 8.05 -12.69
N ILE A 816 8.22 8.94 -13.51
CA ILE A 816 9.00 9.81 -14.40
C ILE A 816 10.02 10.63 -13.59
N ASP A 817 11.28 10.63 -14.05
CA ASP A 817 12.28 11.60 -13.67
C ASP A 817 11.90 12.98 -14.27
N GLU A 818 11.22 13.81 -13.46
CA GLU A 818 10.71 15.10 -13.94
C GLU A 818 11.81 16.08 -14.34
N GLU A 819 12.98 16.01 -13.68
CA GLU A 819 14.09 16.95 -13.94
C GLU A 819 14.80 16.68 -15.26
N GLY A 820 14.99 15.42 -15.67
CA GLY A 820 15.65 15.06 -16.91
C GLY A 820 14.67 14.64 -18.00
N VAL A 821 14.01 13.52 -17.83
CA VAL A 821 13.06 12.96 -18.81
C VAL A 821 11.85 13.88 -18.96
N GLY A 822 11.35 14.43 -17.87
CA GLY A 822 10.21 15.35 -17.86
C GLY A 822 10.51 16.65 -18.60
N GLU A 823 11.73 17.20 -18.45
CA GLU A 823 12.15 18.37 -19.22
C GLU A 823 12.14 18.10 -20.72
N LEU A 824 12.63 16.94 -21.17
CA LEU A 824 12.60 16.54 -22.58
C LEU A 824 11.18 16.40 -23.11
N ILE A 825 10.26 15.82 -22.32
CA ILE A 825 8.84 15.72 -22.70
C ILE A 825 8.22 17.12 -22.83
N GLY A 826 8.47 18.00 -21.88
CA GLY A 826 8.01 19.40 -21.92
C GLY A 826 8.50 20.15 -23.15
N LEU A 827 9.80 20.06 -23.44
CA LEU A 827 10.41 20.66 -24.62
C LEU A 827 9.80 20.11 -25.92
N ALA A 828 9.58 18.80 -26.00
CA ALA A 828 8.98 18.18 -27.18
C ALA A 828 7.52 18.61 -27.38
N ALA A 829 6.75 18.69 -26.29
CA ALA A 829 5.37 19.15 -26.32
C ALA A 829 5.27 20.62 -26.80
N GLU A 830 6.07 21.51 -26.21
CA GLU A 830 6.13 22.92 -26.59
C GLU A 830 6.54 23.12 -28.05
N ARG A 831 7.64 22.50 -28.47
CA ARG A 831 8.18 22.62 -29.84
C ARG A 831 7.26 22.01 -30.88
N GLY A 832 6.66 20.85 -30.59
CA GLY A 832 5.71 20.20 -31.48
C GLY A 832 4.45 21.05 -31.68
N ARG A 833 3.84 21.52 -30.62
CA ARG A 833 2.65 22.40 -30.70
C ARG A 833 2.97 23.80 -31.24
N GLY A 834 4.20 24.25 -31.09
CA GLY A 834 4.65 25.50 -31.71
C GLY A 834 4.57 25.46 -33.26
N VAL A 835 4.72 24.27 -33.87
CA VAL A 835 4.58 24.04 -35.31
C VAL A 835 3.15 23.64 -35.69
N LYS A 836 2.57 22.76 -34.87
CA LYS A 836 1.22 22.19 -35.12
C LYS A 836 0.40 22.29 -33.81
N PRO A 837 -0.40 23.38 -33.67
CA PRO A 837 -1.13 23.64 -32.41
C PRO A 837 -2.09 22.53 -31.96
N ASP A 838 -2.63 21.77 -32.92
CA ASP A 838 -3.55 20.64 -32.69
C ASP A 838 -2.83 19.28 -32.65
N LEU A 839 -1.50 19.27 -32.51
CA LEU A 839 -0.72 18.04 -32.37
C LEU A 839 -1.17 17.24 -31.12
N LYS A 840 -1.66 16.04 -31.36
CA LYS A 840 -2.07 15.13 -30.29
C LYS A 840 -0.83 14.60 -29.56
N LEU A 841 -0.83 14.69 -28.24
CA LEU A 841 0.27 14.27 -27.37
C LEU A 841 -0.21 13.24 -26.35
N GLY A 842 0.49 12.13 -26.28
CA GLY A 842 0.20 11.09 -25.27
C GLY A 842 1.45 10.40 -24.77
N ILE A 843 1.28 9.56 -23.78
CA ILE A 843 2.33 8.74 -23.18
C ILE A 843 1.91 7.27 -23.22
N CYS A 844 2.82 6.37 -23.54
CA CYS A 844 2.53 4.94 -23.63
C CYS A 844 3.54 4.02 -22.90
N GLY A 845 4.53 4.57 -22.23
CA GLY A 845 5.43 3.80 -21.35
C GLY A 845 4.75 3.34 -20.07
N GLU A 846 5.46 2.57 -19.25
CA GLU A 846 4.95 2.05 -17.94
C GLU A 846 4.47 3.18 -17.02
N HIS A 847 5.03 4.36 -17.16
CA HIS A 847 4.66 5.57 -16.42
C HIS A 847 3.20 6.01 -16.64
N GLY A 848 2.58 5.61 -17.74
CA GLY A 848 1.17 5.92 -18.03
C GLY A 848 0.17 5.35 -17.02
N GLY A 849 0.60 4.39 -16.19
CA GLY A 849 -0.17 3.82 -15.08
C GLY A 849 0.25 4.31 -13.69
N ASP A 850 1.26 5.18 -13.59
CA ASP A 850 1.76 5.71 -12.31
C ASP A 850 1.08 7.04 -11.96
N PRO A 851 0.44 7.17 -10.78
CA PRO A 851 -0.28 8.39 -10.40
C PRO A 851 0.56 9.67 -10.40
N SER A 852 1.84 9.62 -9.98
CA SER A 852 2.70 10.80 -9.98
C SER A 852 3.09 11.22 -11.39
N SER A 853 3.38 10.25 -12.25
CA SER A 853 3.66 10.50 -13.68
C SER A 853 2.43 11.03 -14.42
N ILE A 854 1.22 10.57 -14.08
CA ILE A 854 -0.03 11.09 -14.62
C ILE A 854 -0.25 12.56 -14.19
N ALA A 855 0.08 12.91 -12.95
CA ALA A 855 0.04 14.30 -12.49
C ALA A 855 1.02 15.19 -13.30
N PHE A 856 2.20 14.68 -13.61
CA PHE A 856 3.14 15.36 -14.52
C PHE A 856 2.55 15.52 -15.91
N CYS A 857 1.89 14.49 -16.48
CA CYS A 857 1.24 14.58 -17.80
C CYS A 857 0.12 15.63 -17.82
N GLU A 858 -0.66 15.76 -16.75
CA GLU A 858 -1.66 16.83 -16.60
C GLU A 858 -1.02 18.21 -16.56
N LYS A 859 0.07 18.38 -15.81
CA LYS A 859 0.84 19.63 -15.72
C LYS A 859 1.44 20.05 -17.06
N THR A 860 1.84 19.07 -17.88
CA THR A 860 2.48 19.29 -19.21
C THR A 860 1.45 19.38 -20.34
N ASP A 861 0.16 19.38 -20.05
CA ASP A 861 -0.95 19.47 -20.99
C ASP A 861 -0.96 18.37 -22.06
N LEU A 862 -0.56 17.13 -21.74
CA LEU A 862 -0.76 15.99 -22.63
C LEU A 862 -2.26 15.71 -22.82
N ASP A 863 -2.63 15.05 -23.94
CA ASP A 863 -4.04 14.76 -24.26
C ASP A 863 -4.49 13.43 -23.66
N TYR A 864 -3.59 12.44 -23.59
CA TYR A 864 -3.92 11.14 -23.02
C TYR A 864 -2.73 10.45 -22.36
N VAL A 865 -3.05 9.53 -21.46
CA VAL A 865 -2.12 8.53 -20.93
C VAL A 865 -2.57 7.15 -21.36
N SER A 866 -1.63 6.21 -21.50
CA SER A 866 -1.91 4.83 -21.88
C SER A 866 -1.26 3.88 -20.90
N ALA A 867 -2.02 2.94 -20.36
CA ALA A 867 -1.60 2.02 -19.31
C ALA A 867 -2.03 0.59 -19.63
N SER A 868 -1.44 -0.40 -18.96
CA SER A 868 -1.91 -1.79 -19.06
C SER A 868 -3.38 -1.89 -18.62
N PRO A 869 -4.14 -2.89 -19.09
CA PRO A 869 -5.58 -2.98 -18.83
C PRO A 869 -5.97 -2.83 -17.36
N TYR A 870 -5.30 -3.53 -16.45
CA TYR A 870 -5.57 -3.47 -15.01
C TYR A 870 -5.21 -2.13 -14.36
N ARG A 871 -4.40 -1.31 -15.00
CA ARG A 871 -4.06 0.03 -14.52
C ARG A 871 -4.96 1.14 -15.06
N VAL A 872 -5.86 0.83 -15.98
CA VAL A 872 -6.82 1.81 -16.52
C VAL A 872 -7.68 2.47 -15.43
N PRO A 873 -8.27 1.76 -14.47
CA PRO A 873 -9.03 2.40 -13.38
C PRO A 873 -8.16 3.32 -12.50
N ILE A 874 -6.93 2.89 -12.21
CA ILE A 874 -5.95 3.68 -11.45
C ILE A 874 -5.65 4.99 -12.18
N ALA A 875 -5.38 4.89 -13.49
CA ALA A 875 -5.09 6.05 -14.33
C ALA A 875 -6.26 7.03 -14.43
N ARG A 876 -7.51 6.53 -14.54
CA ARG A 876 -8.73 7.34 -14.56
C ARG A 876 -8.87 8.16 -13.29
N LEU A 877 -8.70 7.53 -12.12
CA LEU A 877 -8.77 8.21 -10.83
C LEU A 877 -7.62 9.21 -10.66
N ALA A 878 -6.38 8.82 -10.99
CA ALA A 878 -5.21 9.68 -10.90
C ALA A 878 -5.33 10.92 -11.79
N ALA A 879 -5.84 10.76 -13.03
CA ALA A 879 -6.10 11.86 -13.95
C ALA A 879 -7.13 12.86 -13.38
N ALA A 880 -8.20 12.35 -12.76
CA ALA A 880 -9.21 13.18 -12.11
C ALA A 880 -8.62 13.96 -10.92
N GLN A 881 -7.85 13.29 -10.09
CA GLN A 881 -7.18 13.95 -8.95
C GLN A 881 -6.17 15.01 -9.40
N ALA A 882 -5.43 14.74 -10.47
CA ALA A 882 -4.49 15.70 -11.03
C ALA A 882 -5.22 16.96 -11.54
N ALA A 883 -6.34 16.80 -12.24
CA ALA A 883 -7.17 17.91 -12.70
C ALA A 883 -7.77 18.71 -11.52
N LEU A 884 -8.28 18.03 -10.48
CA LEU A 884 -8.83 18.69 -9.28
C LEU A 884 -7.77 19.43 -8.44
N ARG A 885 -6.53 18.99 -8.44
CA ARG A 885 -5.43 19.69 -7.75
C ARG A 885 -4.89 20.88 -8.53
N ARG A 886 -5.12 20.92 -9.85
CA ARG A 886 -4.73 22.02 -10.73
C ARG A 886 -5.75 23.16 -10.74
N SER A 887 -7.04 22.85 -10.56
CA SER A 887 -8.15 23.78 -10.48
C SER A 887 -8.19 24.51 -9.13
#